data_3eb52a53e8dfead95d4ba25579cfeaa3
#
_entry.id   3eb52a53e8dfead95d4ba25579cfeaa3
#
_cell.length_a   1.000
_cell.length_b   1.000
_cell.length_c   1.000
_cell.angle_alpha   90.00
_cell.angle_beta   90.00
_cell.angle_gamma   90.00
#
_symmetry.space_group_name_H-M   'P 1'
#
loop_
_entity.id
_entity.type
_entity.pdbx_description
1 polymer ?
#
loop_
_entity_poly.entity_id
_entity_poly.type
_entity_poly.pdbx_seq_one_letter_code
_entity_poly.pdbx_strand_id
1 'polypeptide(L)'
;MGNLEITSIDRNRDLSFLRSIREVTGYVLVALNQFEYLPLENLRIIRGTKLYEERYSLAIFLNYRRDGNFGLRQLGLRNLTEILNGGVYVDQNKFLCHADTIHWQDIVKNSRSELLMVPTNSSSGCSRCHRSCNGRCWGPRADECQILTKTVCAEQCDGRCFGPYVSDCCHRECAGGCSGPKDTDCFACTNFNDSGACVTQCPQPFVYNPTTFQLEHNPKAKYTYGAFCVKKCPHNFVVDHSSCVRACPSNKMEVEENRIKMCMPCSDICPKACDGIGTASLQSAQTVDSSNIDKFVNCTKINGNLVFLITGIKGDVYHGIEALDPEKLNVFRTVREITGFLNIQSWPENMTDLSVFSNLAIIGGRSLYSGISLLILKQQWISSLQLQSLSEISAGNIYITNNSQLCYYNTVNWTSLFRTNNQKVLIRNNRDPKECTMERMVCDPLCSDRGCWGPGPDQCLSCRFYSRGRTCVKSCNLYEGDVREFANGSVCLECDAQCEKAEDNMLTCHGPGPDHCVKCSHFKDGPNCVEKCPDGLQGANSFIFKYAEANNECHPCHSNCTQGCIGPRIQDCVGMMDRTPLIAAGVIGGLFVVVIVALSVAVYVRRKTIKKKRALRRFLETELVEPLTPSGTAPNQAQLRILKETELKRVKILGSGAFGTVYKGIWVPEGETVKIPLP
;
A
#
# COMPACT_ATOMS: atom_id res chain seq x y z
N MET A 1 -9.18 -12.68 10.62
CA MET A 1 -8.50 -13.79 11.30
C MET A 1 -7.04 -13.74 10.88
N GLY A 2 -6.11 -13.99 11.78
CA GLY A 2 -4.69 -13.93 11.50
C GLY A 2 -4.05 -15.32 11.57
N ASN A 3 -2.90 -15.39 12.22
CA ASN A 3 -2.25 -16.66 12.54
C ASN A 3 -2.94 -17.34 13.72
N LEU A 4 -2.93 -18.67 13.73
CA LEU A 4 -3.36 -19.46 14.88
C LEU A 4 -2.11 -20.07 15.53
N GLU A 5 -1.80 -19.62 16.72
CA GLU A 5 -0.67 -20.10 17.50
C GLU A 5 -1.18 -20.77 18.78
N ILE A 6 -0.89 -22.06 18.92
CA ILE A 6 -1.25 -22.88 20.06
C ILE A 6 0.06 -23.34 20.70
N THR A 7 0.46 -22.66 21.77
CA THR A 7 1.77 -22.88 22.38
C THR A 7 1.67 -22.98 23.90
N SER A 8 2.47 -23.87 24.47
CA SER A 8 2.65 -24.02 25.92
C SER A 8 1.35 -24.32 26.70
N ILE A 9 0.47 -25.11 26.10
CA ILE A 9 -0.82 -25.51 26.70
C ILE A 9 -0.67 -26.80 27.49
N ASP A 10 -1.20 -26.79 28.71
CA ASP A 10 -1.20 -27.91 29.62
C ASP A 10 -2.19 -29.00 29.21
N ARG A 11 -1.97 -30.24 29.72
CA ARG A 11 -2.77 -31.41 29.41
C ARG A 11 -4.27 -31.26 29.63
N ASN A 12 -4.68 -30.60 30.70
CA ASN A 12 -6.06 -30.51 31.17
C ASN A 12 -6.84 -29.30 30.66
N ARG A 13 -6.28 -28.55 29.74
CA ARG A 13 -6.94 -27.36 29.20
C ARG A 13 -8.07 -27.76 28.26
N ASP A 14 -9.24 -27.13 28.44
CA ASP A 14 -10.35 -27.30 27.51
C ASP A 14 -10.04 -26.55 26.18
N LEU A 15 -9.96 -27.29 25.10
CA LEU A 15 -9.69 -26.77 23.74
C LEU A 15 -10.91 -26.86 22.82
N SER A 16 -12.10 -27.17 23.36
CA SER A 16 -13.32 -27.37 22.56
C SER A 16 -13.69 -26.18 21.67
N PHE A 17 -13.32 -24.97 22.05
CA PHE A 17 -13.53 -23.75 21.25
C PHE A 17 -12.80 -23.79 19.89
N LEU A 18 -11.73 -24.57 19.75
CA LEU A 18 -11.01 -24.72 18.47
C LEU A 18 -11.86 -25.42 17.39
N ARG A 19 -12.90 -26.16 17.79
CA ARG A 19 -13.85 -26.81 16.86
C ARG A 19 -14.64 -25.81 16.01
N SER A 20 -14.78 -24.57 16.45
CA SER A 20 -15.47 -23.52 15.71
C SER A 20 -14.67 -22.95 14.54
N ILE A 21 -13.35 -23.17 14.53
CA ILE A 21 -12.45 -22.62 13.51
C ILE A 21 -12.61 -23.42 12.21
N ARG A 22 -12.94 -22.71 11.13
CA ARG A 22 -13.10 -23.30 9.79
C ARG A 22 -12.03 -22.86 8.81
N GLU A 23 -11.43 -21.71 9.04
CA GLU A 23 -10.46 -21.07 8.15
C GLU A 23 -9.41 -20.30 8.94
N VAL A 24 -8.16 -20.41 8.55
CA VAL A 24 -7.04 -19.62 9.04
C VAL A 24 -6.42 -18.88 7.87
N THR A 25 -6.30 -17.55 7.97
CA THR A 25 -5.77 -16.74 6.87
C THR A 25 -4.24 -16.75 6.81
N GLY A 26 -3.56 -16.80 7.95
CA GLY A 26 -2.11 -16.92 8.04
C GLY A 26 -1.64 -18.36 8.15
N TYR A 27 -0.85 -18.66 9.16
CA TYR A 27 -0.34 -20.00 9.45
C TYR A 27 -0.93 -20.58 10.74
N VAL A 28 -0.80 -21.89 10.90
CA VAL A 28 -1.12 -22.62 12.13
C VAL A 28 0.18 -23.13 12.75
N LEU A 29 0.45 -22.72 13.98
CA LEU A 29 1.58 -23.17 14.78
C LEU A 29 1.07 -23.91 16.00
N VAL A 30 1.50 -25.17 16.17
CA VAL A 30 1.21 -26.02 17.33
C VAL A 30 2.52 -26.48 17.91
N ALA A 31 2.97 -25.89 18.99
CA ALA A 31 4.28 -26.17 19.55
C ALA A 31 4.31 -26.15 21.08
N LEU A 32 5.16 -27.00 21.66
CA LEU A 32 5.42 -27.04 23.10
C LEU A 32 4.18 -27.33 23.95
N ASN A 33 3.20 -28.06 23.43
CA ASN A 33 1.96 -28.39 24.12
C ASN A 33 2.01 -29.79 24.74
N GLN A 34 1.17 -30.00 25.75
CA GLN A 34 1.09 -31.24 26.51
C GLN A 34 -0.25 -31.98 26.34
N PHE A 35 -1.22 -31.45 25.61
CA PHE A 35 -2.49 -32.08 25.34
C PHE A 35 -2.33 -33.26 24.34
N GLU A 36 -3.24 -34.21 24.42
CA GLU A 36 -3.16 -35.45 23.60
C GLU A 36 -3.86 -35.34 22.24
N TYR A 37 -4.86 -34.44 22.14
CA TYR A 37 -5.69 -34.30 20.95
C TYR A 37 -5.83 -32.84 20.54
N LEU A 38 -5.62 -32.57 19.25
CA LEU A 38 -5.80 -31.23 18.66
C LEU A 38 -7.17 -31.16 17.99
N PRO A 39 -8.18 -30.48 18.59
CA PRO A 39 -9.56 -30.51 18.09
C PRO A 39 -9.86 -29.46 17.01
N LEU A 40 -9.03 -29.34 16.01
CA LEU A 40 -9.26 -28.52 14.83
C LEU A 40 -10.10 -29.25 13.78
N GLU A 41 -11.21 -29.85 14.23
CA GLU A 41 -12.01 -30.78 13.44
C GLU A 41 -12.73 -30.17 12.25
N ASN A 42 -13.04 -28.87 12.32
CA ASN A 42 -13.75 -28.16 11.27
C ASN A 42 -12.85 -27.24 10.42
N LEU A 43 -11.54 -27.20 10.73
CA LEU A 43 -10.59 -26.45 9.92
C LEU A 43 -10.50 -27.06 8.52
N ARG A 44 -10.93 -26.30 7.52
CA ARG A 44 -10.98 -26.73 6.12
C ARG A 44 -9.78 -26.22 5.30
N ILE A 45 -9.39 -24.97 5.52
CA ILE A 45 -8.42 -24.27 4.69
C ILE A 45 -7.46 -23.43 5.53
N ILE A 46 -6.18 -23.48 5.17
CA ILE A 46 -5.13 -22.57 5.64
C ILE A 46 -4.65 -21.78 4.44
N ARG A 47 -4.80 -20.45 4.47
CA ARG A 47 -4.47 -19.60 3.31
C ARG A 47 -2.99 -19.29 3.17
N GLY A 48 -2.25 -19.27 4.27
CA GLY A 48 -0.81 -19.01 4.22
C GLY A 48 -0.44 -17.62 3.75
N THR A 49 -1.25 -16.61 4.08
CA THR A 49 -0.93 -15.20 3.77
C THR A 49 0.29 -14.70 4.52
N LYS A 50 0.56 -15.31 5.67
CA LYS A 50 1.80 -15.24 6.41
C LYS A 50 2.27 -16.65 6.68
N LEU A 51 3.57 -16.87 6.69
CA LEU A 51 4.16 -18.19 6.89
C LEU A 51 5.04 -18.20 8.14
N TYR A 52 5.06 -19.31 8.84
CA TYR A 52 6.00 -19.56 9.93
C TYR A 52 7.39 -19.76 9.34
N GLU A 53 8.37 -19.00 9.84
CA GLU A 53 9.74 -18.95 9.30
C GLU A 53 9.79 -18.73 7.77
N GLU A 54 8.81 -18.00 7.24
CA GLU A 54 8.66 -17.69 5.80
C GLU A 54 8.52 -18.92 4.88
N ARG A 55 8.32 -20.10 5.45
CA ARG A 55 8.23 -21.37 4.69
C ARG A 55 6.97 -22.18 4.96
N TYR A 56 6.50 -22.22 6.20
CA TYR A 56 5.46 -23.16 6.61
C TYR A 56 4.13 -22.48 6.96
N SER A 57 3.06 -23.06 6.46
CA SER A 57 1.69 -22.67 6.83
C SER A 57 1.11 -23.56 7.93
N LEU A 58 1.67 -24.76 8.11
CA LEU A 58 1.34 -25.65 9.21
C LEU A 58 2.63 -26.15 9.84
N ALA A 59 2.86 -25.80 11.10
CA ALA A 59 4.04 -26.23 11.86
C ALA A 59 3.60 -26.86 13.18
N ILE A 60 3.98 -28.12 13.37
CA ILE A 60 3.61 -28.95 14.54
C ILE A 60 4.87 -29.60 15.08
N PHE A 61 5.38 -29.14 16.21
CA PHE A 61 6.62 -29.66 16.75
C PHE A 61 6.73 -29.52 18.27
N LEU A 62 7.54 -30.39 18.87
CA LEU A 62 7.85 -30.44 20.31
C LEU A 62 6.60 -30.52 21.22
N ASN A 63 5.56 -31.22 20.79
CA ASN A 63 4.32 -31.33 21.56
C ASN A 63 4.36 -32.57 22.47
N TYR A 64 5.20 -32.52 23.49
CA TYR A 64 5.27 -33.54 24.53
C TYR A 64 5.79 -32.92 25.83
N ARG A 65 5.50 -33.63 26.95
CA ARG A 65 6.01 -33.20 28.25
C ARG A 65 7.49 -33.54 28.39
N ARG A 66 8.26 -32.72 29.08
CA ARG A 66 9.71 -32.89 29.26
C ARG A 66 10.09 -34.20 29.95
N ASP A 67 9.25 -34.71 30.88
CA ASP A 67 9.43 -36.01 31.50
C ASP A 67 9.21 -37.19 30.56
N GLY A 68 8.71 -36.92 29.33
CA GLY A 68 8.53 -37.89 28.28
C GLY A 68 7.34 -38.84 28.46
N ASN A 69 6.40 -38.55 29.35
CA ASN A 69 5.32 -39.50 29.66
C ASN A 69 4.06 -39.34 28.82
N PHE A 70 3.79 -38.14 28.29
CA PHE A 70 2.64 -37.90 27.40
C PHE A 70 2.85 -36.65 26.53
N GLY A 71 2.04 -36.54 25.51
CA GLY A 71 2.06 -35.46 24.54
C GLY A 71 1.00 -35.62 23.48
N LEU A 72 1.08 -34.85 22.43
CA LEU A 72 0.15 -34.90 21.31
C LEU A 72 0.19 -36.24 20.63
N ARG A 73 -0.97 -36.92 20.58
CA ARG A 73 -1.14 -38.27 19.98
C ARG A 73 -1.87 -38.21 18.64
N GLN A 74 -2.83 -37.30 18.49
CA GLN A 74 -3.68 -37.28 17.32
C GLN A 74 -3.97 -35.84 16.90
N LEU A 75 -3.84 -35.61 15.61
CA LEU A 75 -4.28 -34.39 14.96
C LEU A 75 -5.76 -34.52 14.56
N GLY A 76 -6.62 -33.67 15.06
CA GLY A 76 -8.04 -33.65 14.69
C GLY A 76 -8.33 -32.89 13.39
N LEU A 77 -7.42 -32.93 12.43
CA LEU A 77 -7.51 -32.13 11.17
C LEU A 77 -8.32 -32.86 10.08
N ARG A 78 -9.35 -33.64 10.45
CA ARG A 78 -10.10 -34.50 9.52
C ARG A 78 -10.73 -33.76 8.33
N ASN A 79 -11.04 -32.49 8.46
CA ASN A 79 -11.61 -31.65 7.40
C ASN A 79 -10.59 -30.80 6.66
N LEU A 80 -9.32 -30.81 7.06
CA LEU A 80 -8.28 -30.05 6.38
C LEU A 80 -7.98 -30.66 5.01
N THR A 81 -8.35 -29.97 3.96
CA THR A 81 -8.18 -30.41 2.57
C THR A 81 -7.42 -29.43 1.70
N GLU A 82 -7.15 -28.20 2.19
CA GLU A 82 -6.48 -27.19 1.41
C GLU A 82 -5.47 -26.37 2.22
N ILE A 83 -4.27 -26.25 1.68
CA ILE A 83 -3.27 -25.26 2.08
C ILE A 83 -2.92 -24.48 0.81
N LEU A 84 -3.36 -23.22 0.71
CA LEU A 84 -3.20 -22.40 -0.50
C LEU A 84 -1.76 -21.99 -0.76
N ASN A 85 -1.01 -21.72 0.28
CA ASN A 85 0.38 -21.30 0.19
C ASN A 85 1.16 -21.78 1.41
N GLY A 86 2.43 -22.13 1.20
CA GLY A 86 3.33 -22.60 2.24
C GLY A 86 3.40 -24.11 2.36
N GLY A 87 4.37 -24.55 3.13
CA GLY A 87 4.65 -25.97 3.38
C GLY A 87 4.12 -26.46 4.72
N VAL A 88 4.43 -27.72 5.02
CA VAL A 88 4.07 -28.41 6.26
C VAL A 88 5.33 -28.88 6.97
N TYR A 89 5.43 -28.57 8.25
CA TYR A 89 6.52 -29.00 9.12
C TYR A 89 5.98 -29.75 10.32
N VAL A 90 6.27 -31.05 10.41
CA VAL A 90 5.90 -31.91 11.55
C VAL A 90 7.14 -32.65 12.01
N ASP A 91 7.63 -32.32 13.19
CA ASP A 91 8.86 -32.87 13.73
C ASP A 91 8.84 -32.91 15.25
N GLN A 92 9.60 -33.82 15.83
CA GLN A 92 9.80 -33.92 17.28
C GLN A 92 8.49 -34.00 18.11
N ASN A 93 7.51 -34.76 17.61
CA ASN A 93 6.28 -35.06 18.34
C ASN A 93 6.32 -36.51 18.77
N LYS A 94 6.86 -36.77 19.95
CA LYS A 94 7.20 -38.14 20.44
C LYS A 94 6.06 -39.16 20.40
N PHE A 95 4.82 -38.71 20.60
CA PHE A 95 3.65 -39.59 20.70
C PHE A 95 2.68 -39.47 19.51
N LEU A 96 2.96 -38.62 18.54
CA LEU A 96 2.06 -38.35 17.44
C LEU A 96 1.88 -39.57 16.54
N CYS A 97 0.62 -40.00 16.36
CA CYS A 97 0.23 -41.09 15.50
C CYS A 97 -0.46 -40.59 14.23
N HIS A 98 -0.40 -41.39 13.16
CA HIS A 98 -1.13 -41.23 11.90
C HIS A 98 -0.69 -40.06 11.01
N ALA A 99 0.06 -39.07 11.48
CA ALA A 99 0.46 -37.92 10.67
C ALA A 99 1.33 -38.31 9.45
N ASP A 100 2.09 -39.39 9.58
CA ASP A 100 2.91 -39.97 8.51
C ASP A 100 2.09 -40.73 7.44
N THR A 101 0.84 -41.08 7.76
CA THR A 101 -0.07 -41.75 6.81
C THR A 101 -0.75 -40.75 5.85
N ILE A 102 -0.77 -39.50 6.18
CA ILE A 102 -1.46 -38.44 5.41
C ILE A 102 -0.74 -38.17 4.10
N HIS A 103 -1.50 -38.11 3.03
CA HIS A 103 -1.03 -37.64 1.73
C HIS A 103 -1.04 -36.13 1.66
N TRP A 104 0.01 -35.48 2.15
CA TRP A 104 0.11 -34.05 2.25
C TRP A 104 0.11 -33.33 0.90
N GLN A 105 0.59 -34.00 -0.17
CA GLN A 105 0.55 -33.48 -1.53
C GLN A 105 -0.87 -33.23 -2.05
N ASP A 106 -1.86 -33.95 -1.54
CA ASP A 106 -3.27 -33.70 -1.84
C ASP A 106 -3.79 -32.43 -1.16
N ILE A 107 -3.23 -32.06 -0.02
CA ILE A 107 -3.65 -30.93 0.80
C ILE A 107 -2.99 -29.63 0.31
N VAL A 108 -1.69 -29.65 0.04
CA VAL A 108 -0.97 -28.47 -0.44
C VAL A 108 -1.33 -28.15 -1.89
N LYS A 109 -1.61 -26.89 -2.17
CA LYS A 109 -1.92 -26.45 -3.54
C LYS A 109 -0.69 -26.49 -4.43
N ASN A 110 0.43 -26.02 -3.93
CA ASN A 110 1.68 -25.98 -4.67
C ASN A 110 2.50 -27.27 -4.43
N SER A 111 2.69 -28.06 -5.47
CA SER A 111 3.47 -29.31 -5.41
C SER A 111 4.95 -29.09 -5.03
N ARG A 112 5.46 -27.88 -5.14
CA ARG A 112 6.83 -27.50 -4.75
C ARG A 112 6.96 -27.03 -3.31
N SER A 113 5.84 -26.99 -2.56
CA SER A 113 5.88 -26.64 -1.14
C SER A 113 6.73 -27.63 -0.35
N GLU A 114 7.49 -27.11 0.59
CA GLU A 114 8.35 -27.94 1.44
C GLU A 114 7.49 -28.76 2.42
N LEU A 115 7.64 -30.07 2.37
CA LEU A 115 6.95 -31.01 3.24
C LEU A 115 7.98 -31.74 4.07
N LEU A 116 8.11 -31.36 5.33
CA LEU A 116 8.95 -32.08 6.29
C LEU A 116 8.08 -32.83 7.30
N MET A 117 8.02 -34.12 7.14
CA MET A 117 7.33 -35.02 8.04
C MET A 117 8.33 -35.99 8.64
N VAL A 118 8.63 -35.85 9.92
CA VAL A 118 9.49 -36.80 10.64
C VAL A 118 8.62 -37.73 11.45
N PRO A 119 8.52 -39.02 11.07
CA PRO A 119 7.74 -40.00 11.82
C PRO A 119 8.37 -40.24 13.19
N THR A 120 7.53 -40.58 14.17
CA THR A 120 7.99 -40.90 15.50
C THR A 120 8.59 -42.32 15.53
N ASN A 121 9.74 -42.48 16.16
CA ASN A 121 10.41 -43.79 16.30
C ASN A 121 9.67 -44.78 17.23
N SER A 122 8.63 -44.34 17.91
CA SER A 122 7.83 -45.20 18.82
C SER A 122 6.52 -45.61 18.16
N SER A 123 6.61 -46.38 17.09
CA SER A 123 5.45 -46.96 16.39
C SER A 123 4.67 -48.00 17.21
N SER A 124 5.13 -48.38 18.39
CA SER A 124 4.56 -49.46 19.23
C SER A 124 3.25 -49.09 19.95
N GLY A 125 2.75 -47.87 19.84
CA GLY A 125 1.51 -47.45 20.52
C GLY A 125 0.42 -46.90 19.61
N CYS A 126 0.64 -46.86 18.29
CA CYS A 126 -0.33 -46.32 17.33
C CYS A 126 -1.27 -47.39 16.80
N SER A 127 -2.58 -47.16 16.89
CA SER A 127 -3.60 -47.99 16.25
C SER A 127 -3.51 -47.85 14.73
N ARG A 128 -3.89 -48.89 14.01
CA ARG A 128 -3.96 -48.83 12.55
C ARG A 128 -5.17 -48.01 12.10
N CYS A 129 -5.09 -47.44 10.90
CA CYS A 129 -6.23 -46.81 10.25
C CYS A 129 -7.38 -47.85 10.07
N HIS A 130 -8.61 -47.37 10.15
CA HIS A 130 -9.77 -48.21 9.82
C HIS A 130 -9.65 -48.75 8.38
N ARG A 131 -10.21 -49.94 8.13
CA ARG A 131 -10.12 -50.59 6.81
C ARG A 131 -10.60 -49.73 5.65
N SER A 132 -11.63 -48.91 5.87
CA SER A 132 -12.20 -48.02 4.86
C SER A 132 -11.30 -46.86 4.49
N CYS A 133 -10.23 -46.58 5.25
CA CYS A 133 -9.34 -45.45 5.04
C CYS A 133 -8.22 -45.67 4.01
N ASN A 134 -8.04 -46.93 3.54
CA ASN A 134 -6.97 -47.29 2.60
C ASN A 134 -5.55 -46.88 3.09
N GLY A 135 -5.33 -46.94 4.42
CA GLY A 135 -4.05 -46.63 5.03
C GLY A 135 -3.75 -45.15 5.24
N ARG A 136 -4.70 -44.25 5.00
CA ARG A 136 -4.56 -42.81 5.17
C ARG A 136 -5.63 -42.29 6.12
N CYS A 137 -5.22 -41.88 7.31
CA CYS A 137 -6.16 -41.45 8.34
C CYS A 137 -5.54 -40.44 9.29
N TRP A 138 -6.41 -39.67 9.92
CA TRP A 138 -6.06 -38.76 11.02
C TRP A 138 -6.15 -39.46 12.38
N GLY A 139 -6.87 -40.55 12.43
CA GLY A 139 -7.09 -41.38 13.61
C GLY A 139 -7.63 -42.76 13.25
N PRO A 140 -7.88 -43.64 14.25
CA PRO A 140 -8.21 -45.05 14.01
C PRO A 140 -9.68 -45.32 13.59
N ARG A 141 -10.57 -44.33 13.73
CA ARG A 141 -12.00 -44.49 13.45
C ARG A 141 -12.33 -44.36 11.96
N ALA A 142 -13.47 -44.90 11.53
CA ALA A 142 -13.93 -44.84 10.15
C ALA A 142 -14.26 -43.41 9.65
N ASP A 143 -14.62 -42.52 10.57
CA ASP A 143 -14.90 -41.09 10.27
C ASP A 143 -13.64 -40.22 10.25
N GLU A 144 -12.47 -40.81 10.49
CA GLU A 144 -11.19 -40.11 10.56
C GLU A 144 -10.28 -40.40 9.35
N CYS A 145 -10.82 -40.98 8.28
CA CYS A 145 -10.09 -41.16 7.03
C CYS A 145 -9.73 -39.81 6.39
N GLN A 146 -8.58 -39.75 5.75
CA GLN A 146 -8.23 -38.60 4.92
C GLN A 146 -9.16 -38.55 3.70
N ILE A 147 -9.74 -37.39 3.45
CA ILE A 147 -10.55 -37.11 2.27
C ILE A 147 -9.63 -36.57 1.18
N LEU A 148 -9.47 -37.34 0.09
CA LEU A 148 -8.70 -36.94 -1.07
C LEU A 148 -9.59 -36.15 -2.04
N THR A 149 -9.19 -34.96 -2.40
CA THR A 149 -9.96 -34.04 -3.28
C THR A 149 -9.17 -33.54 -4.48
N LYS A 150 -7.91 -33.91 -4.61
CA LYS A 150 -7.01 -33.43 -5.66
C LYS A 150 -6.37 -34.57 -6.46
N THR A 151 -5.70 -35.49 -5.81
CA THR A 151 -4.93 -36.54 -6.46
C THR A 151 -5.77 -37.61 -7.13
N VAL A 152 -7.06 -37.71 -6.79
CA VAL A 152 -8.03 -38.67 -7.37
C VAL A 152 -8.75 -38.09 -8.59
N CYS A 153 -8.50 -36.84 -8.95
CA CYS A 153 -9.23 -36.13 -10.01
C CYS A 153 -8.79 -36.56 -11.40
N ALA A 154 -9.71 -36.44 -12.37
CA ALA A 154 -9.38 -36.55 -13.77
C ALA A 154 -8.35 -35.46 -14.20
N GLU A 155 -7.50 -35.78 -15.18
CA GLU A 155 -6.45 -34.84 -15.65
C GLU A 155 -7.00 -33.51 -16.17
N GLN A 156 -8.25 -33.54 -16.66
CA GLN A 156 -8.93 -32.36 -17.18
C GLN A 156 -9.38 -31.37 -16.08
N CYS A 157 -9.43 -31.79 -14.83
CA CYS A 157 -9.78 -30.92 -13.73
C CYS A 157 -8.65 -29.92 -13.44
N ASP A 158 -8.98 -28.63 -13.47
CA ASP A 158 -8.04 -27.53 -13.17
C ASP A 158 -7.93 -27.25 -11.65
N GLY A 159 -8.16 -28.24 -10.84
CA GLY A 159 -8.16 -28.12 -9.39
C GLY A 159 -8.64 -29.37 -8.71
N ARG A 160 -9.50 -29.20 -7.72
CA ARG A 160 -10.06 -30.31 -6.94
C ARG A 160 -11.32 -30.86 -7.57
N CYS A 161 -11.74 -32.00 -7.10
CA CYS A 161 -12.92 -32.71 -7.61
C CYS A 161 -13.69 -33.42 -6.48
N PHE A 162 -14.90 -33.81 -6.78
CA PHE A 162 -15.74 -34.61 -5.90
C PHE A 162 -15.88 -36.07 -6.37
N GLY A 163 -15.18 -36.46 -7.43
CA GLY A 163 -15.15 -37.81 -7.96
C GLY A 163 -14.10 -37.98 -9.08
N PRO A 164 -13.91 -39.18 -9.62
CA PRO A 164 -12.84 -39.51 -10.56
C PRO A 164 -13.14 -39.12 -12.02
N TYR A 165 -14.37 -38.71 -12.33
CA TYR A 165 -14.80 -38.43 -13.70
C TYR A 165 -14.58 -36.95 -14.08
N VAL A 166 -14.50 -36.68 -15.38
CA VAL A 166 -14.37 -35.31 -15.93
C VAL A 166 -15.53 -34.39 -15.52
N SER A 167 -16.74 -34.97 -15.37
CA SER A 167 -17.92 -34.27 -14.87
C SER A 167 -17.87 -33.88 -13.40
N ASP A 168 -16.91 -34.46 -12.66
CA ASP A 168 -16.82 -34.33 -11.20
C ASP A 168 -15.84 -33.24 -10.76
N CYS A 169 -15.35 -32.42 -11.69
CA CYS A 169 -14.47 -31.30 -11.36
C CYS A 169 -15.22 -30.24 -10.54
N CYS A 170 -14.57 -29.74 -9.49
CA CYS A 170 -15.04 -28.56 -8.76
C CYS A 170 -14.95 -27.30 -9.64
N HIS A 171 -15.78 -26.32 -9.32
CA HIS A 171 -15.64 -24.99 -9.88
C HIS A 171 -14.25 -24.45 -9.59
N ARG A 172 -13.67 -23.69 -10.54
CA ARG A 172 -12.30 -23.16 -10.42
C ARG A 172 -12.07 -22.28 -9.20
N GLU A 173 -13.11 -21.61 -8.69
CA GLU A 173 -13.05 -20.78 -7.50
C GLU A 173 -13.16 -21.57 -6.19
N CYS A 174 -13.39 -22.89 -6.26
CA CYS A 174 -13.41 -23.75 -5.09
C CYS A 174 -12.01 -23.98 -4.53
N ALA A 175 -11.92 -24.01 -3.22
CA ALA A 175 -10.78 -24.50 -2.48
C ALA A 175 -11.22 -25.62 -1.53
N GLY A 176 -10.33 -26.55 -1.25
CA GLY A 176 -10.59 -27.63 -0.30
C GLY A 176 -11.55 -28.71 -0.75
N GLY A 177 -12.01 -28.67 -2.01
CA GLY A 177 -12.98 -29.62 -2.54
C GLY A 177 -14.38 -29.04 -2.66
N CYS A 178 -15.32 -29.88 -3.07
CA CYS A 178 -16.70 -29.48 -3.33
C CYS A 178 -17.66 -30.66 -3.25
N SER A 179 -18.96 -30.38 -3.15
CA SER A 179 -20.04 -31.37 -3.22
C SER A 179 -20.70 -31.46 -4.60
N GLY A 180 -20.32 -30.59 -5.55
CA GLY A 180 -20.83 -30.52 -6.90
C GLY A 180 -20.05 -29.52 -7.76
N PRO A 181 -20.45 -29.32 -9.03
CA PRO A 181 -19.68 -28.54 -9.99
C PRO A 181 -19.90 -27.02 -9.93
N LYS A 182 -20.84 -26.54 -9.14
CA LYS A 182 -21.19 -25.12 -9.05
C LYS A 182 -20.30 -24.37 -8.08
N ASP A 183 -20.19 -23.08 -8.27
CA ASP A 183 -19.51 -22.14 -7.36
C ASP A 183 -20.12 -22.10 -5.95
N THR A 184 -21.39 -22.47 -5.82
CA THR A 184 -22.10 -22.60 -4.54
C THR A 184 -21.86 -23.94 -3.83
N ASP A 185 -21.23 -24.90 -4.49
CA ASP A 185 -20.98 -26.24 -3.97
C ASP A 185 -19.60 -26.40 -3.31
N CYS A 186 -18.81 -25.34 -3.29
CA CYS A 186 -17.45 -25.36 -2.74
C CYS A 186 -17.44 -25.54 -1.22
N PHE A 187 -16.49 -26.28 -0.71
CA PHE A 187 -16.25 -26.39 0.74
C PHE A 187 -15.58 -25.15 1.32
N ALA A 188 -14.75 -24.50 0.52
CA ALA A 188 -14.14 -23.21 0.81
C ALA A 188 -13.92 -22.45 -0.50
N CYS A 189 -13.63 -21.18 -0.42
CA CYS A 189 -13.36 -20.34 -1.59
C CYS A 189 -11.89 -20.02 -1.71
N THR A 190 -11.36 -20.06 -2.94
CA THR A 190 -9.99 -19.64 -3.21
C THR A 190 -9.82 -18.15 -2.93
N ASN A 191 -10.76 -17.32 -3.34
CA ASN A 191 -10.72 -15.87 -3.16
C ASN A 191 -11.78 -15.42 -2.14
N PHE A 192 -13.02 -15.19 -2.55
CA PHE A 192 -14.04 -14.64 -1.69
C PHE A 192 -15.32 -15.44 -1.71
N ASN A 193 -15.97 -15.50 -0.54
CA ASN A 193 -17.28 -16.08 -0.37
C ASN A 193 -18.33 -14.95 -0.35
N ASP A 194 -19.16 -14.91 -1.39
CA ASP A 194 -20.27 -13.99 -1.51
C ASP A 194 -21.59 -14.76 -1.26
N SER A 195 -22.07 -14.73 -0.02
CA SER A 195 -23.32 -15.36 0.39
C SER A 195 -23.45 -16.85 0.01
N GLY A 196 -22.35 -17.60 0.10
CA GLY A 196 -22.26 -19.03 -0.22
C GLY A 196 -21.68 -19.34 -1.60
N ALA A 197 -21.60 -18.40 -2.51
CA ALA A 197 -20.96 -18.56 -3.80
C ALA A 197 -19.51 -18.09 -3.76
N CYS A 198 -18.59 -18.88 -4.32
CA CYS A 198 -17.19 -18.49 -4.45
C CYS A 198 -17.00 -17.60 -5.67
N VAL A 199 -16.47 -16.41 -5.46
CA VAL A 199 -16.27 -15.39 -6.49
C VAL A 199 -14.81 -14.90 -6.49
N THR A 200 -14.36 -14.41 -7.65
CA THR A 200 -13.00 -13.86 -7.80
C THR A 200 -12.83 -12.56 -7.04
N GLN A 201 -13.89 -11.75 -7.00
CA GLN A 201 -13.92 -10.48 -6.26
C GLN A 201 -15.34 -10.18 -5.81
N CYS A 202 -15.45 -9.44 -4.72
CA CYS A 202 -16.76 -8.97 -4.25
C CYS A 202 -17.36 -7.96 -5.23
N PRO A 203 -18.72 -7.83 -5.28
CA PRO A 203 -19.35 -6.81 -6.10
C PRO A 203 -18.79 -5.43 -5.80
N GLN A 204 -18.29 -4.76 -6.84
CA GLN A 204 -17.58 -3.49 -6.71
C GLN A 204 -18.53 -2.34 -6.34
N PRO A 205 -18.04 -1.31 -5.61
CA PRO A 205 -18.87 -0.19 -5.18
C PRO A 205 -19.34 0.69 -6.32
N PHE A 206 -18.60 0.73 -7.42
CA PHE A 206 -18.93 1.50 -8.60
C PHE A 206 -18.98 0.59 -9.83
N VAL A 207 -20.00 0.77 -10.64
CA VAL A 207 -20.17 0.07 -11.91
C VAL A 207 -20.37 1.08 -13.02
N TYR A 208 -19.83 0.78 -14.20
CA TYR A 208 -19.99 1.61 -15.37
C TYR A 208 -21.42 1.49 -15.90
N ASN A 209 -22.12 2.62 -16.03
CA ASN A 209 -23.46 2.67 -16.63
C ASN A 209 -23.32 3.03 -18.12
N PRO A 210 -23.66 2.12 -19.04
CA PRO A 210 -23.54 2.37 -20.48
C PRO A 210 -24.50 3.44 -21.00
N THR A 211 -25.54 3.80 -20.25
CA THR A 211 -26.49 4.85 -20.63
C THR A 211 -25.98 6.25 -20.28
N THR A 212 -25.40 6.41 -19.09
CA THR A 212 -24.86 7.70 -18.61
C THR A 212 -23.38 7.87 -18.93
N PHE A 213 -22.69 6.82 -19.34
CA PHE A 213 -21.25 6.77 -19.63
C PHE A 213 -20.37 7.14 -18.43
N GLN A 214 -20.87 6.91 -17.22
CA GLN A 214 -20.19 7.22 -15.96
C GLN A 214 -20.19 6.00 -15.04
N LEU A 215 -19.19 6.00 -14.12
CA LEU A 215 -19.20 5.07 -13.00
C LEU A 215 -20.24 5.53 -11.97
N GLU A 216 -21.22 4.68 -11.74
CA GLU A 216 -22.30 4.93 -10.78
C GLU A 216 -22.19 3.99 -9.58
N HIS A 217 -22.76 4.40 -8.46
CA HIS A 217 -22.79 3.58 -7.26
C HIS A 217 -23.58 2.29 -7.51
N ASN A 218 -22.97 1.15 -7.20
CA ASN A 218 -23.62 -0.15 -7.29
C ASN A 218 -24.45 -0.41 -6.02
N PRO A 219 -25.78 -0.49 -6.10
CA PRO A 219 -26.62 -0.77 -4.92
C PRO A 219 -26.42 -2.18 -4.37
N LYS A 220 -25.86 -3.10 -5.17
CA LYS A 220 -25.51 -4.47 -4.77
C LYS A 220 -24.06 -4.61 -4.29
N ALA A 221 -23.34 -3.50 -4.15
CA ALA A 221 -21.94 -3.50 -3.72
C ALA A 221 -21.78 -4.16 -2.36
N LYS A 222 -20.70 -4.90 -2.23
CA LYS A 222 -20.28 -5.51 -0.98
C LYS A 222 -18.83 -5.19 -0.70
N TYR A 223 -18.48 -5.17 0.56
CA TYR A 223 -17.13 -4.91 1.01
C TYR A 223 -16.39 -6.20 1.29
N THR A 224 -15.11 -6.21 1.01
CA THR A 224 -14.23 -7.34 1.32
C THR A 224 -13.86 -7.33 2.80
N TYR A 225 -14.24 -8.36 3.52
CA TYR A 225 -13.85 -8.61 4.89
C TYR A 225 -13.16 -9.98 5.00
N GLY A 226 -11.82 -9.98 5.03
CA GLY A 226 -11.06 -11.21 4.93
C GLY A 226 -11.32 -11.93 3.60
N ALA A 227 -11.85 -13.14 3.65
CA ALA A 227 -12.26 -13.94 2.50
C ALA A 227 -13.79 -13.88 2.23
N PHE A 228 -14.49 -12.94 2.81
CA PHE A 228 -15.95 -12.81 2.70
C PHE A 228 -16.35 -11.48 2.09
N CYS A 229 -17.46 -11.51 1.35
CA CYS A 229 -18.15 -10.30 0.89
C CYS A 229 -19.26 -9.95 1.87
N VAL A 230 -19.22 -8.76 2.44
CA VAL A 230 -20.16 -8.28 3.43
C VAL A 230 -20.85 -7.00 2.99
N LYS A 231 -22.12 -6.84 3.32
CA LYS A 231 -22.88 -5.62 2.99
C LYS A 231 -22.45 -4.41 3.79
N LYS A 232 -22.00 -4.65 5.02
CA LYS A 232 -21.46 -3.62 5.94
C LYS A 232 -20.24 -4.17 6.64
N CYS A 233 -19.26 -3.32 6.84
CA CYS A 233 -18.10 -3.68 7.65
C CYS A 233 -18.53 -3.91 9.10
N PRO A 234 -17.88 -4.86 9.81
CA PRO A 234 -18.12 -5.07 11.22
C PRO A 234 -17.89 -3.82 12.06
N HIS A 235 -18.45 -3.79 13.26
CA HIS A 235 -18.21 -2.71 14.21
C HIS A 235 -16.70 -2.53 14.46
N ASN A 236 -16.25 -1.30 14.56
CA ASN A 236 -14.84 -0.90 14.68
C ASN A 236 -13.98 -1.10 13.41
N PHE A 237 -14.57 -1.40 12.28
CA PHE A 237 -13.90 -1.40 10.98
C PHE A 237 -14.33 -0.20 10.14
N VAL A 238 -13.42 0.29 9.32
CA VAL A 238 -13.66 1.37 8.37
C VAL A 238 -13.49 0.86 6.95
N VAL A 239 -14.11 1.52 5.99
CA VAL A 239 -14.05 1.16 4.57
C VAL A 239 -12.86 1.89 3.93
N ASP A 240 -11.90 1.14 3.42
CA ASP A 240 -10.83 1.65 2.56
C ASP A 240 -10.99 1.07 1.16
N HIS A 241 -11.34 1.89 0.18
CA HIS A 241 -11.80 1.48 -1.14
C HIS A 241 -13.02 0.55 -1.04
N SER A 242 -12.83 -0.73 -1.21
CA SER A 242 -13.87 -1.75 -1.11
C SER A 242 -13.59 -2.77 0.00
N SER A 243 -12.64 -2.49 0.87
CA SER A 243 -12.21 -3.42 1.93
C SER A 243 -12.50 -2.87 3.32
N CYS A 244 -12.84 -3.78 4.23
CA CYS A 244 -12.94 -3.46 5.65
C CYS A 244 -11.54 -3.51 6.29
N VAL A 245 -11.08 -2.41 6.84
CA VAL A 245 -9.79 -2.28 7.53
C VAL A 245 -9.99 -1.75 8.94
N ARG A 246 -9.06 -2.01 9.83
CA ARG A 246 -9.16 -1.56 11.23
C ARG A 246 -8.93 -0.06 11.40
N ALA A 247 -8.05 0.50 10.60
CA ALA A 247 -7.72 1.91 10.58
C ALA A 247 -7.35 2.35 9.18
N CYS A 248 -7.55 3.63 8.87
CA CYS A 248 -7.13 4.17 7.58
C CYS A 248 -5.60 4.19 7.46
N PRO A 249 -5.07 3.99 6.24
CA PRO A 249 -3.66 4.20 5.95
C PRO A 249 -3.21 5.62 6.30
N SER A 250 -1.90 5.81 6.48
CA SER A 250 -1.30 7.10 6.88
C SER A 250 -1.56 8.26 5.93
N ASN A 251 -1.90 7.98 4.66
CA ASN A 251 -2.19 8.99 3.63
C ASN A 251 -3.69 9.26 3.46
N LYS A 252 -4.53 8.71 4.31
CA LYS A 252 -5.98 8.84 4.28
C LYS A 252 -6.53 9.23 5.63
N MET A 253 -7.68 9.89 5.63
CA MET A 253 -8.43 10.27 6.83
C MET A 253 -9.77 9.56 6.89
N GLU A 254 -10.28 9.36 8.10
CA GLU A 254 -11.62 8.82 8.31
C GLU A 254 -12.66 9.93 8.08
N VAL A 255 -13.60 9.67 7.19
CA VAL A 255 -14.76 10.53 6.92
C VAL A 255 -16.01 9.69 7.12
N GLU A 256 -16.97 10.21 7.86
CA GLU A 256 -18.28 9.59 8.02
C GLU A 256 -19.26 10.17 7.01
N GLU A 257 -19.71 9.34 6.07
CA GLU A 257 -20.71 9.69 5.09
C GLU A 257 -21.84 8.65 5.13
N ASN A 258 -23.06 9.09 5.24
CA ASN A 258 -24.24 8.21 5.32
C ASN A 258 -24.15 7.12 6.42
N ARG A 259 -23.58 7.45 7.57
CA ARG A 259 -23.33 6.54 8.71
C ARG A 259 -22.31 5.43 8.39
N ILE A 260 -21.53 5.58 7.34
CA ILE A 260 -20.43 4.69 6.99
C ILE A 260 -19.12 5.47 7.16
N LYS A 261 -18.20 4.91 7.94
CA LYS A 261 -16.85 5.46 8.10
C LYS A 261 -15.98 4.97 6.94
N MET A 262 -15.52 5.91 6.13
CA MET A 262 -14.71 5.63 4.95
C MET A 262 -13.33 6.27 5.07
N CYS A 263 -12.34 5.65 4.45
CA CYS A 263 -11.02 6.24 4.27
C CYS A 263 -11.00 7.04 2.97
N MET A 264 -10.77 8.34 3.09
CA MET A 264 -10.66 9.24 1.95
C MET A 264 -9.25 9.80 1.88
N PRO A 265 -8.66 9.97 0.68
CA PRO A 265 -7.37 10.64 0.55
C PRO A 265 -7.44 12.04 1.18
N CYS A 266 -6.40 12.41 1.91
CA CYS A 266 -6.28 13.77 2.41
C CYS A 266 -6.05 14.73 1.24
N SER A 267 -6.75 15.87 1.23
CA SER A 267 -6.63 16.85 0.13
C SER A 267 -5.23 17.48 0.04
N ASP A 268 -4.58 17.65 1.19
CA ASP A 268 -3.21 18.16 1.30
C ASP A 268 -2.42 17.31 2.30
N ILE A 269 -2.50 17.72 3.57
CA ILE A 269 -1.89 17.00 4.69
C ILE A 269 -3.01 16.35 5.49
N CYS A 270 -2.82 15.11 5.90
CA CYS A 270 -3.80 14.42 6.72
C CYS A 270 -4.04 15.14 8.04
N PRO A 271 -5.31 15.29 8.48
CA PRO A 271 -5.62 15.93 9.73
C PRO A 271 -4.89 15.29 10.91
N LYS A 272 -4.17 16.10 11.64
CA LYS A 272 -3.45 15.69 12.84
C LYS A 272 -3.72 16.71 13.95
N ALA A 273 -4.30 16.26 15.04
CA ALA A 273 -4.46 17.07 16.25
C ALA A 273 -3.24 16.92 17.15
N CYS A 274 -2.70 18.05 17.60
CA CYS A 274 -1.54 18.11 18.47
C CYS A 274 -1.87 18.91 19.73
N ASP A 275 -1.19 18.61 20.82
CA ASP A 275 -1.29 19.39 22.05
C ASP A 275 -0.63 20.76 21.87
N GLY A 276 -1.30 21.79 22.37
CA GLY A 276 -0.77 23.13 22.42
C GLY A 276 -0.15 23.46 23.78
N ILE A 277 0.43 24.65 23.88
CA ILE A 277 1.00 25.18 25.12
C ILE A 277 -0.08 25.24 26.21
N GLY A 278 0.23 24.75 27.38
CA GLY A 278 -0.66 24.72 28.53
C GLY A 278 -1.62 23.52 28.60
N THR A 279 -1.48 22.55 27.72
CA THR A 279 -2.33 21.35 27.66
C THR A 279 -1.51 20.06 27.59
N ALA A 280 -2.04 18.99 28.15
CA ALA A 280 -1.53 17.61 28.08
C ALA A 280 0.01 17.51 28.14
N SER A 281 0.66 17.07 27.07
CA SER A 281 2.12 16.89 27.00
C SER A 281 2.92 18.20 27.12
N LEU A 282 2.29 19.36 26.90
CA LEU A 282 2.89 20.68 26.98
C LEU A 282 2.28 21.52 28.14
N GLN A 283 1.71 20.90 29.14
CA GLN A 283 1.05 21.57 30.26
C GLN A 283 2.03 22.46 31.06
N SER A 284 3.26 22.06 31.22
CA SER A 284 4.30 22.82 31.91
C SER A 284 5.03 23.82 30.99
N ALA A 285 4.87 23.75 29.70
CA ALA A 285 5.48 24.66 28.76
C ALA A 285 4.78 26.03 28.77
N GLN A 286 5.56 27.10 28.80
CA GLN A 286 5.05 28.48 28.78
C GLN A 286 5.10 29.11 27.39
N THR A 287 5.95 28.60 26.53
CA THR A 287 6.19 29.13 25.18
C THR A 287 6.61 28.03 24.22
N VAL A 288 6.42 28.29 22.93
CA VAL A 288 7.07 27.51 21.89
C VAL A 288 8.57 27.82 21.89
N ASP A 289 9.41 26.82 21.93
CA ASP A 289 10.86 26.92 21.97
C ASP A 289 11.55 25.79 21.20
N SER A 290 12.87 25.77 21.17
CA SER A 290 13.65 24.75 20.45
C SER A 290 13.45 23.32 21.00
N SER A 291 13.00 23.17 22.24
CA SER A 291 12.76 21.86 22.87
C SER A 291 11.42 21.23 22.47
N ASN A 292 10.43 22.02 22.08
CA ASN A 292 9.08 21.54 21.78
C ASN A 292 8.59 21.81 20.35
N ILE A 293 9.32 22.58 19.55
CA ILE A 293 8.89 22.93 18.19
C ILE A 293 8.66 21.70 17.30
N ASP A 294 9.42 20.65 17.47
CA ASP A 294 9.31 19.43 16.66
C ASP A 294 8.01 18.64 16.94
N LYS A 295 7.35 18.92 18.05
CA LYS A 295 6.03 18.33 18.38
C LYS A 295 4.90 18.87 17.51
N PHE A 296 5.12 19.99 16.82
CA PHE A 296 4.12 20.64 15.96
C PHE A 296 4.25 20.27 14.48
N VAL A 297 5.17 19.37 14.13
CA VAL A 297 5.37 18.93 12.74
C VAL A 297 4.11 18.24 12.21
N ASN A 298 3.64 18.69 11.05
CA ASN A 298 2.45 18.18 10.38
C ASN A 298 1.13 18.33 11.16
N CYS A 299 1.09 19.15 12.20
CA CYS A 299 -0.15 19.44 12.93
C CYS A 299 -1.09 20.29 12.10
N THR A 300 -2.36 19.93 12.05
CA THR A 300 -3.43 20.69 11.39
C THR A 300 -4.36 21.37 12.40
N LYS A 301 -4.42 20.85 13.60
CA LYS A 301 -5.21 21.39 14.70
C LYS A 301 -4.39 21.38 15.99
N ILE A 302 -4.37 22.50 16.67
CA ILE A 302 -3.72 22.64 17.99
C ILE A 302 -4.80 22.61 19.07
N ASN A 303 -4.79 21.58 19.89
CA ASN A 303 -5.64 21.48 21.08
C ASN A 303 -4.97 22.21 22.23
N GLY A 304 -5.25 23.46 22.39
CA GLY A 304 -4.62 24.34 23.35
C GLY A 304 -4.20 25.66 22.73
N ASN A 305 -3.11 26.23 23.22
CA ASN A 305 -2.67 27.56 22.85
C ASN A 305 -1.34 27.54 22.11
N LEU A 306 -1.06 28.59 21.35
CA LEU A 306 0.27 28.89 20.87
C LEU A 306 0.74 30.18 21.48
N VAL A 307 1.87 30.14 22.16
CA VAL A 307 2.47 31.26 22.89
C VAL A 307 3.92 31.40 22.46
N PHE A 308 4.28 32.61 22.03
CA PHE A 308 5.63 32.94 21.59
C PHE A 308 6.20 34.03 22.48
N LEU A 309 7.06 33.65 23.41
CA LEU A 309 7.75 34.53 24.34
C LEU A 309 9.23 34.67 23.97
N ILE A 310 9.88 35.71 24.51
CA ILE A 310 11.29 35.96 24.26
C ILE A 310 12.21 34.81 24.70
N THR A 311 11.85 34.11 25.78
CA THR A 311 12.58 32.94 26.29
C THR A 311 12.53 31.74 25.34
N GLY A 312 11.49 31.64 24.51
CA GLY A 312 11.40 30.62 23.46
C GLY A 312 12.15 31.03 22.19
N ILE A 313 11.94 32.26 21.73
CA ILE A 313 12.50 32.77 20.47
C ILE A 313 14.01 32.99 20.55
N LYS A 314 14.47 33.68 21.59
CA LYS A 314 15.90 33.99 21.80
C LYS A 314 16.65 32.96 22.66
N GLY A 315 15.92 32.01 23.23
CA GLY A 315 16.45 31.01 24.12
C GLY A 315 16.45 31.46 25.59
N ASP A 316 16.66 30.49 26.47
CA ASP A 316 16.75 30.69 27.91
C ASP A 316 17.93 29.89 28.46
N VAL A 317 19.01 30.60 28.75
CA VAL A 317 20.27 30.01 29.23
C VAL A 317 20.06 29.35 30.61
N TYR A 318 19.18 29.89 31.46
CA TYR A 318 18.92 29.35 32.81
C TYR A 318 18.24 28.00 32.80
N HIS A 319 17.45 27.70 31.74
CA HIS A 319 16.76 26.43 31.55
C HIS A 319 17.36 25.56 30.46
N GLY A 320 18.53 25.94 29.93
CA GLY A 320 19.20 25.18 28.87
C GLY A 320 18.48 25.18 27.54
N ILE A 321 17.69 26.19 27.26
CA ILE A 321 16.93 26.35 25.99
C ILE A 321 17.76 27.19 25.02
N GLU A 322 18.06 26.61 23.87
CA GLU A 322 18.73 27.31 22.77
C GLU A 322 17.77 28.25 22.05
N ALA A 323 18.31 29.22 21.33
CA ALA A 323 17.52 30.09 20.46
C ALA A 323 16.81 29.27 19.37
N LEU A 324 15.55 29.56 19.12
CA LEU A 324 14.77 28.89 18.10
C LEU A 324 15.24 29.33 16.70
N ASP A 325 15.55 28.35 15.85
CA ASP A 325 15.81 28.62 14.44
C ASP A 325 14.53 29.13 13.77
N PRO A 326 14.56 30.35 13.17
CA PRO A 326 13.39 30.92 12.50
C PRO A 326 12.76 30.01 11.43
N GLU A 327 13.57 29.22 10.72
CA GLU A 327 13.08 28.29 9.70
C GLU A 327 12.21 27.17 10.28
N LYS A 328 12.41 26.80 11.52
CA LYS A 328 11.58 25.77 12.20
C LYS A 328 10.14 26.23 12.45
N LEU A 329 9.87 27.55 12.44
CA LEU A 329 8.51 28.07 12.54
C LEU A 329 7.63 27.68 11.35
N ASN A 330 8.21 27.25 10.24
CA ASN A 330 7.46 26.76 9.07
C ASN A 330 6.62 25.51 9.37
N VAL A 331 6.84 24.83 10.49
CA VAL A 331 5.98 23.71 10.93
C VAL A 331 4.52 24.15 11.15
N PHE A 332 4.29 25.43 11.44
CA PHE A 332 2.94 25.96 11.64
C PHE A 332 2.18 26.24 10.34
N ARG A 333 2.81 26.12 9.18
CA ARG A 333 2.13 26.31 7.88
C ARG A 333 1.02 25.32 7.62
N THR A 334 1.03 24.19 8.30
CA THR A 334 -0.01 23.15 8.21
C THR A 334 -1.18 23.39 9.17
N VAL A 335 -1.04 24.27 10.15
CA VAL A 335 -2.06 24.52 11.17
C VAL A 335 -3.24 25.28 10.59
N ARG A 336 -4.44 24.74 10.74
CA ARG A 336 -5.71 25.33 10.29
C ARG A 336 -6.58 25.81 11.44
N GLU A 337 -6.43 25.25 12.62
CA GLU A 337 -7.23 25.59 13.80
C GLU A 337 -6.38 25.59 15.06
N ILE A 338 -6.60 26.61 15.90
CA ILE A 338 -6.11 26.66 17.28
C ILE A 338 -7.34 26.72 18.19
N THR A 339 -7.52 25.75 19.07
CA THR A 339 -8.71 25.69 19.93
C THR A 339 -8.71 26.73 21.04
N GLY A 340 -7.53 27.14 21.52
CA GLY A 340 -7.34 28.17 22.51
C GLY A 340 -7.05 29.55 21.89
N PHE A 341 -5.95 30.15 22.27
CA PHE A 341 -5.52 31.46 21.81
C PHE A 341 -4.15 31.45 21.12
N LEU A 342 -3.90 32.47 20.33
CA LEU A 342 -2.60 32.78 19.73
C LEU A 342 -2.03 34.04 20.38
N ASN A 343 -0.87 33.91 21.02
CA ASN A 343 -0.20 34.99 21.73
C ASN A 343 1.22 35.17 21.18
N ILE A 344 1.48 36.33 20.56
CA ILE A 344 2.77 36.66 20.00
C ILE A 344 3.33 37.88 20.73
N GLN A 345 4.26 37.62 21.66
CA GLN A 345 4.99 38.65 22.41
C GLN A 345 6.46 38.74 22.02
N SER A 346 6.95 37.80 21.25
CA SER A 346 8.27 37.80 20.64
C SER A 346 8.22 37.09 19.29
N TRP A 347 8.92 37.63 18.30
CA TRP A 347 9.02 37.03 16.98
C TRP A 347 10.45 37.16 16.47
N PRO A 348 10.97 36.25 15.66
CA PRO A 348 12.35 36.32 15.16
C PRO A 348 12.65 37.62 14.44
N GLU A 349 13.86 38.13 14.67
CA GLU A 349 14.35 39.32 13.95
C GLU A 349 14.40 39.02 12.43
N ASN A 350 14.10 40.02 11.64
CA ASN A 350 14.03 39.93 10.17
C ASN A 350 12.85 39.12 9.61
N MET A 351 12.00 38.56 10.43
CA MET A 351 10.71 38.01 9.99
C MET A 351 9.64 39.09 10.04
N THR A 352 9.23 39.54 8.85
CA THR A 352 8.38 40.74 8.70
C THR A 352 6.89 40.45 8.65
N ASP A 353 6.50 39.19 8.74
CA ASP A 353 5.12 38.75 8.66
C ASP A 353 4.85 37.50 9.52
N LEU A 354 3.58 37.14 9.60
CA LEU A 354 3.10 35.89 10.23
C LEU A 354 2.65 34.87 9.19
N SER A 355 3.30 34.82 8.04
CA SER A 355 2.93 33.94 6.92
C SER A 355 3.01 32.45 7.25
N VAL A 356 3.73 32.05 8.31
CA VAL A 356 3.71 30.68 8.82
C VAL A 356 2.31 30.25 9.28
N PHE A 357 1.43 31.21 9.61
CA PHE A 357 0.03 30.99 9.92
C PHE A 357 -0.91 31.26 8.74
N SER A 358 -0.41 31.24 7.52
CA SER A 358 -1.20 31.54 6.32
C SER A 358 -2.38 30.59 6.12
N ASN A 359 -2.33 29.37 6.66
CA ASN A 359 -3.41 28.39 6.61
C ASN A 359 -4.32 28.40 7.84
N LEU A 360 -4.01 29.18 8.87
CA LEU A 360 -4.83 29.30 10.05
C LEU A 360 -6.19 29.95 9.72
N ALA A 361 -7.25 29.17 9.86
CA ALA A 361 -8.61 29.59 9.55
C ALA A 361 -9.44 29.95 10.78
N ILE A 362 -9.23 29.26 11.91
CA ILE A 362 -10.06 29.40 13.10
C ILE A 362 -9.18 29.51 14.35
N ILE A 363 -9.49 30.51 15.19
CA ILE A 363 -9.02 30.62 16.56
C ILE A 363 -10.23 30.43 17.48
N GLY A 364 -10.26 29.31 18.22
CA GLY A 364 -11.42 28.89 18.97
C GLY A 364 -11.70 29.70 20.25
N GLY A 365 -10.66 30.17 20.90
CA GLY A 365 -10.81 30.92 22.14
C GLY A 365 -11.41 30.14 23.30
N ARG A 366 -11.27 28.82 23.32
CA ARG A 366 -11.75 27.95 24.43
C ARG A 366 -11.01 28.24 25.73
N SER A 367 -9.76 28.65 25.65
CA SER A 367 -9.01 29.28 26.72
C SER A 367 -8.55 30.66 26.23
N LEU A 368 -8.45 31.63 27.13
CA LEU A 368 -8.16 33.00 26.79
C LEU A 368 -7.03 33.54 27.67
N TYR A 369 -6.18 34.39 27.13
CA TYR A 369 -5.18 35.14 27.87
C TYR A 369 -5.76 36.49 28.26
N SER A 370 -6.13 36.66 29.54
CA SER A 370 -6.83 37.84 30.04
C SER A 370 -8.02 38.28 29.17
N GLY A 371 -8.82 37.32 28.72
CA GLY A 371 -9.96 37.57 27.82
C GLY A 371 -9.59 37.73 26.36
N ILE A 372 -8.35 37.54 25.97
CA ILE A 372 -7.83 37.75 24.62
C ILE A 372 -7.58 36.43 23.93
N SER A 373 -8.02 36.27 22.69
CA SER A 373 -7.78 35.11 21.83
C SER A 373 -6.71 35.33 20.76
N LEU A 374 -6.47 36.58 20.37
CA LEU A 374 -5.38 36.95 19.47
C LEU A 374 -4.64 38.14 20.05
N LEU A 375 -3.40 37.95 20.44
CA LEU A 375 -2.51 38.97 20.99
C LEU A 375 -1.25 39.08 20.15
N ILE A 376 -1.00 40.29 19.63
CA ILE A 376 0.25 40.65 18.93
C ILE A 376 0.78 41.93 19.58
N LEU A 377 1.85 41.82 20.31
CA LEU A 377 2.32 42.89 21.21
C LEU A 377 3.80 43.19 20.99
N LYS A 378 4.12 44.47 20.80
CA LYS A 378 5.48 44.99 20.78
C LYS A 378 6.41 44.35 19.75
N GLN A 379 5.91 44.06 18.54
CA GLN A 379 6.73 43.51 17.48
C GLN A 379 7.28 44.60 16.59
N GLN A 380 8.60 44.71 16.53
CA GLN A 380 9.28 45.76 15.78
C GLN A 380 9.50 45.43 14.31
N TRP A 381 9.46 44.17 13.95
CA TRP A 381 9.79 43.69 12.60
C TRP A 381 8.56 43.38 11.76
N ILE A 382 7.42 43.09 12.37
CA ILE A 382 6.21 42.69 11.65
C ILE A 382 5.60 43.89 10.96
N SER A 383 5.58 43.87 9.63
CA SER A 383 4.99 44.91 8.77
C SER A 383 3.60 44.53 8.24
N SER A 384 3.31 43.23 8.13
CA SER A 384 2.02 42.69 7.72
C SER A 384 1.71 41.40 8.46
N LEU A 385 0.43 41.12 8.72
CA LEU A 385 0.02 39.93 9.43
C LEU A 385 -0.03 38.71 8.52
N GLN A 386 -0.47 38.86 7.29
CA GLN A 386 -0.59 37.76 6.30
C GLN A 386 -1.36 36.55 6.79
N LEU A 387 -2.38 36.76 7.61
CA LEU A 387 -3.30 35.75 8.09
C LEU A 387 -4.42 35.46 7.07
N GLN A 388 -4.04 35.19 5.86
CA GLN A 388 -4.93 35.18 4.69
C GLN A 388 -6.09 34.21 4.74
N SER A 389 -5.98 33.15 5.55
CA SER A 389 -7.04 32.16 5.72
C SER A 389 -7.93 32.42 6.93
N LEU A 390 -7.56 33.32 7.82
CA LEU A 390 -8.29 33.57 9.05
C LEU A 390 -9.70 34.06 8.73
N SER A 391 -10.70 33.29 9.11
CA SER A 391 -12.10 33.56 8.83
C SER A 391 -12.97 33.63 10.08
N GLU A 392 -12.53 33.07 11.21
CA GLU A 392 -13.30 33.03 12.45
C GLU A 392 -12.43 33.11 13.70
N ILE A 393 -12.84 33.98 14.63
CA ILE A 393 -12.40 33.97 16.01
C ILE A 393 -13.65 33.72 16.85
N SER A 394 -13.78 32.50 17.34
CA SER A 394 -15.04 32.00 17.91
C SER A 394 -15.37 32.64 19.25
N ALA A 395 -14.38 32.99 20.03
CA ALA A 395 -14.53 33.67 21.34
C ALA A 395 -13.27 34.50 21.66
N GLY A 396 -13.40 35.44 22.58
CA GLY A 396 -12.28 36.26 23.03
C GLY A 396 -12.04 37.50 22.19
N ASN A 397 -11.19 38.37 22.71
CA ASN A 397 -10.89 39.68 22.13
C ASN A 397 -9.62 39.64 21.29
N ILE A 398 -9.50 40.64 20.43
CA ILE A 398 -8.28 40.90 19.66
C ILE A 398 -7.54 42.06 20.29
N TYR A 399 -6.24 41.88 20.52
CA TYR A 399 -5.37 42.90 21.07
C TYR A 399 -4.07 42.98 20.21
N ILE A 400 -3.96 44.06 19.42
CA ILE A 400 -2.82 44.27 18.52
C ILE A 400 -2.28 45.68 18.80
N THR A 401 -1.20 45.77 19.57
CA THR A 401 -0.69 47.05 20.05
C THR A 401 0.82 47.15 20.03
N ASN A 402 1.30 48.37 19.89
CA ASN A 402 2.73 48.72 19.95
C ASN A 402 3.61 48.01 18.91
N ASN A 403 3.08 47.76 17.72
CA ASN A 403 3.82 47.19 16.61
C ASN A 403 4.22 48.32 15.63
N SER A 404 5.41 48.85 15.77
CA SER A 404 5.84 50.09 15.14
C SER A 404 5.89 50.07 13.60
N GLN A 405 5.99 48.90 13.00
CA GLN A 405 6.08 48.73 11.54
C GLN A 405 4.80 48.14 10.93
N LEU A 406 3.82 47.77 11.74
CA LEU A 406 2.64 47.04 11.26
C LEU A 406 1.72 47.95 10.45
N CYS A 407 1.50 47.54 9.19
CA CYS A 407 0.55 48.14 8.27
C CYS A 407 -0.60 47.14 7.94
N TYR A 408 -1.54 47.57 7.12
CA TYR A 408 -2.71 46.79 6.63
C TYR A 408 -3.78 46.48 7.68
N TYR A 409 -3.48 46.51 8.97
CA TYR A 409 -4.40 46.19 10.07
C TYR A 409 -5.68 47.00 10.06
N ASN A 410 -5.61 48.27 9.60
CA ASN A 410 -6.74 49.20 9.55
C ASN A 410 -7.69 48.92 8.37
N THR A 411 -7.30 48.11 7.41
CA THR A 411 -8.13 47.75 6.25
C THR A 411 -9.05 46.58 6.55
N VAL A 412 -8.70 45.76 7.53
CA VAL A 412 -9.43 44.53 7.89
C VAL A 412 -10.66 44.89 8.73
N ASN A 413 -11.81 44.35 8.34
CA ASN A 413 -13.00 44.38 9.17
C ASN A 413 -12.96 43.27 10.23
N TRP A 414 -12.33 43.55 11.36
CA TRP A 414 -12.12 42.59 12.44
C TRP A 414 -13.43 42.02 13.02
N THR A 415 -14.50 42.81 13.08
CA THR A 415 -15.79 42.36 13.61
C THR A 415 -16.42 41.29 12.76
N SER A 416 -16.08 41.19 11.49
CA SER A 416 -16.57 40.14 10.59
C SER A 416 -16.00 38.76 10.93
N LEU A 417 -14.90 38.70 11.68
CA LEU A 417 -14.28 37.44 12.15
C LEU A 417 -14.95 36.91 13.43
N PHE A 418 -15.72 37.72 14.14
CA PHE A 418 -16.32 37.38 15.40
C PHE A 418 -17.57 36.54 15.23
N ARG A 419 -17.67 35.51 16.06
CA ARG A 419 -18.87 34.67 16.14
C ARG A 419 -19.92 35.22 17.08
N THR A 420 -19.50 35.94 18.13
CA THR A 420 -20.36 36.51 19.16
C THR A 420 -20.26 38.05 19.22
N ASN A 421 -21.31 38.72 19.68
CA ASN A 421 -21.36 40.16 19.78
C ASN A 421 -20.58 40.75 20.97
N ASN A 422 -20.09 39.88 21.86
CA ASN A 422 -19.39 40.31 23.07
C ASN A 422 -17.88 40.48 22.88
N GLN A 423 -17.37 40.15 21.70
CA GLN A 423 -15.95 40.25 21.39
C GLN A 423 -15.55 41.69 21.04
N LYS A 424 -14.38 42.11 21.51
CA LYS A 424 -13.87 43.48 21.30
C LYS A 424 -12.55 43.46 20.57
N VAL A 425 -12.30 44.52 19.82
CA VAL A 425 -11.03 44.76 19.10
C VAL A 425 -10.32 45.97 19.75
N LEU A 426 -9.09 45.75 20.20
CA LEU A 426 -8.22 46.82 20.67
C LEU A 426 -6.95 46.84 19.82
N ILE A 427 -6.88 47.84 18.93
CA ILE A 427 -5.75 48.05 18.01
C ILE A 427 -5.23 49.44 18.20
N ARG A 428 -4.05 49.60 18.79
CA ARG A 428 -3.45 50.92 19.12
C ARG A 428 -1.94 50.92 18.89
N ASN A 429 -1.39 52.09 18.64
CA ASN A 429 0.06 52.36 18.60
C ASN A 429 0.80 51.47 17.59
N ASN A 430 0.16 51.08 16.51
CA ASN A 430 0.80 50.48 15.35
C ASN A 430 1.24 51.62 14.38
N ARG A 431 1.85 51.25 13.25
CA ARG A 431 2.29 52.25 12.29
C ARG A 431 1.12 53.09 11.79
N ASP A 432 1.32 54.39 11.67
CA ASP A 432 0.28 55.32 11.18
C ASP A 432 -0.18 54.90 9.78
N PRO A 433 -1.49 54.74 9.53
CA PRO A 433 -2.03 54.42 8.21
C PRO A 433 -1.58 55.39 7.09
N LYS A 434 -1.37 56.63 7.40
CA LYS A 434 -0.84 57.63 6.44
C LYS A 434 0.59 57.32 6.00
N GLU A 435 1.45 56.91 6.91
CA GLU A 435 2.82 56.47 6.60
C GLU A 435 2.82 55.20 5.77
N CYS A 436 1.93 54.25 6.09
CA CYS A 436 1.76 53.04 5.29
C CYS A 436 1.37 53.37 3.84
N THR A 437 0.45 54.30 3.64
CA THR A 437 0.01 54.76 2.31
C THR A 437 1.13 55.46 1.54
N MET A 438 1.91 56.29 2.20
CA MET A 438 3.04 56.98 1.57
C MET A 438 4.13 56.03 1.09
N GLU A 439 4.38 54.95 1.80
CA GLU A 439 5.33 53.89 1.41
C GLU A 439 4.72 52.80 0.51
N ARG A 440 3.52 53.03 -0.02
CA ARG A 440 2.78 52.09 -0.88
C ARG A 440 2.47 50.75 -0.23
N MET A 441 2.37 50.70 1.09
CA MET A 441 1.94 49.54 1.83
C MET A 441 0.42 49.52 1.94
N VAL A 442 -0.23 49.31 0.82
CA VAL A 442 -1.69 49.33 0.64
C VAL A 442 -2.16 48.06 -0.01
N CYS A 443 -3.44 47.76 0.12
CA CYS A 443 -4.04 46.59 -0.51
C CYS A 443 -3.86 46.60 -2.02
N ASP A 444 -3.66 45.42 -2.59
CA ASP A 444 -3.59 45.27 -4.04
C ASP A 444 -4.89 45.77 -4.69
N PRO A 445 -4.83 46.41 -5.88
CA PRO A 445 -6.02 46.87 -6.59
C PRO A 445 -7.06 45.77 -6.90
N LEU A 446 -6.65 44.51 -6.94
CA LEU A 446 -7.53 43.38 -7.14
C LEU A 446 -8.31 42.98 -5.89
N CYS A 447 -7.97 43.52 -4.72
CA CYS A 447 -8.74 43.34 -3.50
C CYS A 447 -10.02 44.20 -3.54
N SER A 448 -11.10 43.64 -2.96
CA SER A 448 -12.31 44.42 -2.71
C SER A 448 -12.11 45.40 -1.55
N ASP A 449 -13.13 46.23 -1.29
CA ASP A 449 -13.14 47.22 -0.20
C ASP A 449 -13.13 46.58 1.21
N ARG A 450 -13.25 45.24 1.32
CA ARG A 450 -13.19 44.52 2.60
C ARG A 450 -11.80 44.51 3.23
N GLY A 451 -10.77 44.85 2.46
CA GLY A 451 -9.40 44.97 2.93
C GLY A 451 -8.50 43.80 2.60
N CYS A 452 -7.32 43.82 3.20
CA CYS A 452 -6.28 42.82 2.99
C CYS A 452 -5.44 42.59 4.24
N TRP A 453 -4.76 41.44 4.26
CA TRP A 453 -3.83 41.05 5.33
C TRP A 453 -2.39 41.47 5.07
N GLY A 454 -2.09 41.87 3.86
CA GLY A 454 -0.75 42.25 3.48
C GLY A 454 -0.66 42.65 2.00
N PRO A 455 0.58 42.78 1.47
CA PRO A 455 0.79 43.13 0.07
C PRO A 455 0.50 41.95 -0.84
N GLY A 456 -0.03 42.22 -2.01
CA GLY A 456 -0.25 41.25 -3.04
C GLY A 456 -1.70 40.77 -3.18
N PRO A 457 -2.04 40.16 -4.32
CA PRO A 457 -3.40 39.75 -4.62
C PRO A 457 -3.87 38.50 -3.85
N ASP A 458 -2.94 37.79 -3.23
CA ASP A 458 -3.21 36.60 -2.41
C ASP A 458 -3.59 36.94 -0.95
N GLN A 459 -3.46 38.20 -0.56
CA GLN A 459 -3.73 38.70 0.80
C GLN A 459 -5.10 39.34 0.97
N CYS A 460 -5.91 39.38 -0.07
CA CYS A 460 -7.25 40.00 -0.02
C CYS A 460 -8.21 39.21 0.87
N LEU A 461 -9.07 39.91 1.63
CA LEU A 461 -10.20 39.28 2.32
C LEU A 461 -11.28 38.81 1.35
N SER A 462 -11.48 39.54 0.26
CA SER A 462 -12.29 39.12 -0.87
C SER A 462 -11.79 39.78 -2.16
N CYS A 463 -12.10 39.18 -3.30
CA CYS A 463 -11.65 39.65 -4.60
C CYS A 463 -12.67 40.63 -5.20
N ARG A 464 -12.16 41.64 -5.90
CA ARG A 464 -12.97 42.61 -6.63
C ARG A 464 -13.61 41.98 -7.87
N PHE A 465 -12.88 41.10 -8.57
CA PHE A 465 -13.29 40.48 -9.82
C PHE A 465 -13.41 38.97 -9.65
N TYR A 466 -12.34 38.24 -9.90
CA TYR A 466 -12.29 36.79 -9.82
C TYR A 466 -11.23 36.28 -8.85
N SER A 467 -11.43 35.11 -8.32
CA SER A 467 -10.46 34.39 -7.50
C SER A 467 -9.97 33.12 -8.19
N ARG A 468 -8.66 32.89 -8.18
CA ARG A 468 -8.00 31.66 -8.58
C ARG A 468 -7.33 31.06 -7.37
N GLY A 469 -7.95 30.05 -6.78
CA GLY A 469 -7.53 29.58 -5.46
C GLY A 469 -7.64 30.71 -4.43
N ARG A 470 -6.52 31.08 -3.84
CA ARG A 470 -6.46 32.20 -2.88
C ARG A 470 -6.06 33.55 -3.49
N THR A 471 -5.67 33.54 -4.75
CA THR A 471 -5.17 34.75 -5.43
C THR A 471 -6.30 35.41 -6.18
N CYS A 472 -6.42 36.72 -6.02
CA CYS A 472 -7.35 37.53 -6.80
C CYS A 472 -6.77 37.83 -8.18
N VAL A 473 -7.57 37.68 -9.21
CA VAL A 473 -7.21 37.92 -10.60
C VAL A 473 -8.26 38.78 -11.28
N LYS A 474 -7.85 39.49 -12.34
CA LYS A 474 -8.75 40.37 -13.11
C LYS A 474 -9.74 39.56 -13.96
N SER A 475 -9.31 38.42 -14.48
CA SER A 475 -10.10 37.57 -15.33
C SER A 475 -9.58 36.12 -15.29
N CYS A 476 -10.46 35.14 -15.55
CA CYS A 476 -10.06 33.77 -15.72
C CYS A 476 -9.38 33.52 -17.07
N ASN A 477 -8.52 32.51 -17.16
CA ASN A 477 -7.84 32.09 -18.39
C ASN A 477 -8.78 31.32 -19.29
N LEU A 478 -9.81 31.95 -19.83
CA LEU A 478 -10.78 31.29 -20.71
C LEU A 478 -10.21 31.05 -22.10
N TYR A 479 -9.45 31.97 -22.61
CA TYR A 479 -8.98 31.99 -24.02
C TYR A 479 -7.46 31.98 -24.17
N GLU A 480 -6.75 32.26 -23.11
CA GLU A 480 -5.30 32.41 -23.09
C GLU A 480 -4.68 31.71 -21.89
N GLY A 481 -3.38 31.50 -21.92
CA GLY A 481 -2.61 30.97 -20.81
C GLY A 481 -2.28 29.47 -20.97
N ASP A 482 -1.33 29.01 -20.16
CA ASP A 482 -0.89 27.61 -20.19
C ASP A 482 -1.91 26.66 -19.58
N VAL A 483 -2.59 27.13 -18.52
CA VAL A 483 -3.68 26.40 -17.88
C VAL A 483 -4.99 27.09 -18.23
N ARG A 484 -5.87 26.36 -18.90
CA ARG A 484 -7.18 26.87 -19.30
C ARG A 484 -8.20 26.65 -18.18
N GLU A 485 -9.06 27.64 -18.03
CA GLU A 485 -10.02 27.73 -16.94
C GLU A 485 -11.43 28.02 -17.47
N PHE A 486 -12.41 27.79 -16.61
CA PHE A 486 -13.78 28.28 -16.78
C PHE A 486 -14.19 29.08 -15.54
N ALA A 487 -15.13 29.97 -15.69
CA ALA A 487 -15.63 30.78 -14.60
C ALA A 487 -16.90 30.17 -14.00
N ASN A 488 -16.83 29.84 -12.71
CA ASN A 488 -18.01 29.46 -11.91
C ASN A 488 -18.35 30.63 -10.98
N GLY A 489 -19.27 31.49 -11.40
CA GLY A 489 -19.52 32.74 -10.72
C GLY A 489 -18.29 33.67 -10.78
N SER A 490 -17.72 33.97 -9.61
CA SER A 490 -16.49 34.79 -9.46
C SER A 490 -15.23 33.94 -9.21
N VAL A 491 -15.33 32.64 -9.34
CA VAL A 491 -14.22 31.72 -9.11
C VAL A 491 -13.73 31.14 -10.43
N CYS A 492 -12.40 31.21 -10.66
CA CYS A 492 -11.74 30.54 -11.78
C CYS A 492 -11.39 29.11 -11.37
N LEU A 493 -11.89 28.15 -12.14
CA LEU A 493 -11.61 26.72 -11.94
C LEU A 493 -10.94 26.18 -13.21
N GLU A 494 -9.99 25.28 -13.03
CA GLU A 494 -9.31 24.65 -14.15
C GLU A 494 -10.25 23.74 -14.94
N CYS A 495 -10.10 23.72 -16.26
CA CYS A 495 -10.76 22.73 -17.10
C CYS A 495 -10.26 21.32 -16.76
N ASP A 496 -11.11 20.32 -16.97
CA ASP A 496 -10.73 18.92 -16.78
C ASP A 496 -9.46 18.57 -17.57
N ALA A 497 -8.60 17.76 -17.01
CA ALA A 497 -7.35 17.34 -17.62
C ALA A 497 -7.54 16.58 -18.95
N GLN A 498 -8.73 16.02 -19.18
CA GLN A 498 -9.08 15.31 -20.41
C GLN A 498 -9.50 16.25 -21.54
N CYS A 499 -9.62 17.55 -21.26
CA CYS A 499 -9.89 18.54 -22.30
C CYS A 499 -8.61 18.88 -23.09
N GLU A 500 -8.70 18.90 -24.40
CA GLU A 500 -7.62 19.39 -25.24
C GLU A 500 -7.51 20.91 -25.10
N LYS A 501 -6.29 21.39 -24.80
CA LYS A 501 -6.01 22.82 -24.76
C LYS A 501 -6.31 23.43 -26.13
N ALA A 502 -7.29 24.32 -26.14
CA ALA A 502 -7.67 25.00 -27.37
C ALA A 502 -6.61 26.06 -27.81
N GLU A 503 -6.61 26.41 -29.07
CA GLU A 503 -5.83 27.54 -29.60
C GLU A 503 -6.26 28.86 -28.91
N ASP A 504 -5.40 29.87 -28.96
CA ASP A 504 -5.69 31.16 -28.41
C ASP A 504 -7.00 31.75 -29.03
N ASN A 505 -7.80 32.42 -28.21
CA ASN A 505 -9.12 32.95 -28.49
C ASN A 505 -10.24 31.88 -28.64
N MET A 506 -9.99 30.62 -28.28
CA MET A 506 -11.00 29.55 -28.25
C MET A 506 -11.15 28.96 -26.85
N LEU A 507 -12.37 28.57 -26.49
CA LEU A 507 -12.66 27.93 -25.21
C LEU A 507 -12.14 26.48 -25.19
N THR A 508 -11.58 26.09 -24.06
CA THR A 508 -11.17 24.71 -23.81
C THR A 508 -12.30 23.90 -23.17
N CYS A 509 -13.08 24.53 -22.29
CA CYS A 509 -14.23 23.88 -21.63
C CYS A 509 -15.33 24.91 -21.31
N HIS A 510 -16.54 24.40 -21.02
CA HIS A 510 -17.69 25.20 -20.61
C HIS A 510 -18.05 25.06 -19.13
N GLY A 511 -17.43 24.12 -18.43
CA GLY A 511 -17.74 23.82 -17.04
C GLY A 511 -16.86 22.73 -16.46
N PRO A 512 -17.18 22.25 -15.25
CA PRO A 512 -16.42 21.19 -14.58
C PRO A 512 -16.68 19.82 -15.22
N GLY A 513 -15.67 19.00 -15.20
CA GLY A 513 -15.77 17.60 -15.62
C GLY A 513 -15.48 17.36 -17.10
N PRO A 514 -15.27 16.10 -17.46
CA PRO A 514 -14.83 15.69 -18.79
C PRO A 514 -15.93 15.82 -19.86
N ASP A 515 -17.18 15.97 -19.45
CA ASP A 515 -18.35 16.14 -20.33
C ASP A 515 -18.55 17.60 -20.81
N HIS A 516 -17.81 18.54 -20.23
CA HIS A 516 -17.86 19.95 -20.55
C HIS A 516 -16.70 20.41 -21.44
N CYS A 517 -15.85 19.51 -21.90
CA CYS A 517 -14.78 19.83 -22.85
C CYS A 517 -15.33 20.22 -24.21
N VAL A 518 -14.76 21.24 -24.83
CA VAL A 518 -15.03 21.57 -26.25
C VAL A 518 -14.49 20.50 -27.15
N LYS A 519 -13.27 19.98 -26.85
CA LYS A 519 -12.62 18.91 -27.57
C LYS A 519 -11.85 18.02 -26.59
N CYS A 520 -11.85 16.72 -26.83
CA CYS A 520 -11.10 15.77 -26.03
C CYS A 520 -9.62 15.71 -26.43
N SER A 521 -8.74 15.59 -25.44
CA SER A 521 -7.30 15.43 -25.69
C SER A 521 -6.92 14.03 -26.19
N HIS A 522 -7.67 13.03 -25.81
CA HIS A 522 -7.45 11.62 -26.17
C HIS A 522 -8.68 11.03 -26.84
N PHE A 523 -9.52 10.37 -26.06
CA PHE A 523 -10.69 9.66 -26.56
C PHE A 523 -11.98 10.23 -26.00
N LYS A 524 -13.10 9.96 -26.69
CA LYS A 524 -14.43 10.36 -26.25
C LYS A 524 -15.32 9.14 -26.07
N ASP A 525 -15.81 8.93 -24.86
CA ASP A 525 -16.77 7.88 -24.52
C ASP A 525 -18.14 8.50 -24.24
N GLY A 526 -19.02 8.45 -25.25
CA GLY A 526 -20.28 9.18 -25.19
C GLY A 526 -20.05 10.70 -25.09
N PRO A 527 -20.59 11.35 -24.05
CA PRO A 527 -20.38 12.78 -23.84
C PRO A 527 -19.06 13.09 -23.12
N ASN A 528 -18.40 12.09 -22.53
CA ASN A 528 -17.22 12.28 -21.67
C ASN A 528 -15.91 12.12 -22.43
N CYS A 529 -14.96 13.00 -22.18
CA CYS A 529 -13.57 12.84 -22.57
C CYS A 529 -12.86 11.89 -21.60
N VAL A 530 -12.13 10.91 -22.15
CA VAL A 530 -11.42 9.89 -21.36
C VAL A 530 -10.00 9.72 -21.86
N GLU A 531 -9.10 9.30 -20.98
CA GLU A 531 -7.71 9.00 -21.34
C GLU A 531 -7.61 7.78 -22.26
N LYS A 532 -8.46 6.79 -22.02
CA LYS A 532 -8.60 5.61 -22.87
C LYS A 532 -10.03 5.10 -22.84
N CYS A 533 -10.42 4.40 -23.89
CA CYS A 533 -11.73 3.76 -23.94
C CYS A 533 -11.88 2.70 -22.84
N PRO A 534 -13.09 2.48 -22.29
CA PRO A 534 -13.34 1.44 -21.31
C PRO A 534 -12.79 0.08 -21.77
N ASP A 535 -11.91 -0.51 -20.96
CA ASP A 535 -11.28 -1.79 -21.20
C ASP A 535 -11.33 -2.64 -19.94
N GLY A 536 -12.40 -3.42 -19.80
CA GLY A 536 -12.61 -4.28 -18.65
C GLY A 536 -13.22 -3.57 -17.44
N LEU A 537 -13.92 -2.46 -17.60
CA LEU A 537 -14.70 -1.84 -16.55
C LEU A 537 -15.89 -2.71 -16.17
N GLN A 538 -16.10 -2.88 -14.87
CA GLN A 538 -17.21 -3.69 -14.39
C GLN A 538 -18.54 -2.96 -14.59
N GLY A 539 -19.42 -3.53 -15.43
CA GLY A 539 -20.81 -3.12 -15.57
C GLY A 539 -21.74 -3.92 -14.64
N ALA A 540 -23.05 -3.63 -14.71
CA ALA A 540 -24.05 -4.28 -13.86
C ALA A 540 -24.14 -5.80 -14.05
N ASN A 541 -23.95 -6.32 -15.27
CA ASN A 541 -24.10 -7.73 -15.61
C ASN A 541 -22.84 -8.36 -16.21
N SER A 542 -21.90 -7.57 -16.72
CA SER A 542 -20.69 -8.04 -17.39
C SER A 542 -19.63 -6.95 -17.40
N PHE A 543 -18.39 -7.32 -17.75
CA PHE A 543 -17.34 -6.35 -18.01
C PHE A 543 -17.60 -5.59 -19.30
N ILE A 544 -17.35 -4.29 -19.29
CA ILE A 544 -17.51 -3.40 -20.43
C ILE A 544 -16.18 -3.23 -21.14
N PHE A 545 -16.17 -3.56 -22.43
CA PHE A 545 -15.05 -3.35 -23.32
C PHE A 545 -15.47 -2.47 -24.47
N LYS A 546 -14.71 -1.44 -24.75
CA LYS A 546 -14.90 -0.55 -25.89
C LYS A 546 -13.60 -0.40 -26.65
N TYR A 547 -13.69 -0.15 -27.95
CA TYR A 547 -12.56 0.13 -28.82
C TYR A 547 -12.64 1.57 -29.32
N ALA A 548 -11.49 2.15 -29.67
CA ALA A 548 -11.42 3.47 -30.26
C ALA A 548 -11.49 3.37 -31.79
N GLU A 549 -12.44 4.09 -32.39
CA GLU A 549 -12.47 4.29 -33.85
C GLU A 549 -11.41 5.31 -34.30
N ALA A 550 -11.25 5.47 -35.63
CA ALA A 550 -10.31 6.39 -36.23
C ALA A 550 -10.53 7.87 -35.84
N ASN A 551 -11.76 8.23 -35.46
CA ASN A 551 -12.12 9.55 -34.94
C ASN A 551 -11.90 9.73 -33.43
N ASN A 552 -11.27 8.77 -32.74
CA ASN A 552 -11.05 8.70 -31.32
C ASN A 552 -12.33 8.62 -30.46
N GLU A 553 -13.42 8.19 -31.03
CA GLU A 553 -14.65 7.86 -30.29
C GLU A 553 -14.64 6.40 -29.84
N CYS A 554 -15.11 6.16 -28.61
CA CYS A 554 -15.22 4.82 -28.05
C CYS A 554 -16.54 4.19 -28.49
N HIS A 555 -16.44 2.97 -29.05
CA HIS A 555 -17.59 2.16 -29.45
C HIS A 555 -17.56 0.80 -28.75
N PRO A 556 -18.72 0.21 -28.41
CA PRO A 556 -18.77 -1.07 -27.73
C PRO A 556 -18.23 -2.20 -28.62
N CYS A 557 -17.48 -3.11 -27.97
CA CYS A 557 -17.07 -4.36 -28.58
C CYS A 557 -18.26 -5.29 -28.83
N HIS A 558 -18.10 -6.27 -29.70
CA HIS A 558 -19.09 -7.33 -29.86
C HIS A 558 -19.37 -8.03 -28.55
N SER A 559 -20.64 -8.40 -28.30
CA SER A 559 -21.07 -9.01 -27.04
C SER A 559 -20.32 -10.27 -26.65
N ASN A 560 -19.76 -10.98 -27.61
CA ASN A 560 -18.96 -12.19 -27.35
C ASN A 560 -17.47 -11.93 -27.04
N CYS A 561 -17.02 -10.66 -27.07
CA CYS A 561 -15.67 -10.29 -26.68
C CYS A 561 -15.57 -10.24 -25.16
N THR A 562 -14.72 -11.08 -24.57
CA THR A 562 -14.54 -11.20 -23.12
C THR A 562 -13.24 -10.57 -22.59
N GLN A 563 -12.33 -10.19 -23.49
CA GLN A 563 -11.00 -9.65 -23.14
C GLN A 563 -10.65 -8.35 -23.89
N GLY A 564 -11.63 -7.73 -24.51
CA GLY A 564 -11.44 -6.54 -25.32
C GLY A 564 -11.49 -6.80 -26.82
N CYS A 565 -11.39 -5.74 -27.63
CA CYS A 565 -11.45 -5.81 -29.07
C CYS A 565 -10.69 -4.64 -29.72
N ILE A 566 -10.46 -4.76 -31.02
CA ILE A 566 -9.89 -3.72 -31.86
C ILE A 566 -10.88 -3.18 -32.91
N GLY A 567 -12.09 -3.72 -32.96
CA GLY A 567 -13.15 -3.35 -33.89
C GLY A 567 -14.52 -3.93 -33.48
N PRO A 568 -15.57 -3.67 -34.26
CA PRO A 568 -16.96 -4.04 -33.92
C PRO A 568 -17.30 -5.51 -34.18
N ARG A 569 -16.46 -6.23 -34.93
CA ARG A 569 -16.75 -7.59 -35.35
C ARG A 569 -16.33 -8.61 -34.33
N ILE A 570 -16.97 -9.79 -34.34
CA ILE A 570 -16.58 -10.90 -33.43
C ILE A 570 -15.11 -11.35 -33.69
N GLN A 571 -14.63 -11.26 -34.90
CA GLN A 571 -13.25 -11.58 -35.26
C GLN A 571 -12.22 -10.54 -34.80
N ASP A 572 -12.67 -9.36 -34.36
CA ASP A 572 -11.83 -8.30 -33.83
C ASP A 572 -11.63 -8.43 -32.30
N CYS A 573 -12.23 -9.45 -31.67
CA CYS A 573 -12.03 -9.73 -30.25
C CYS A 573 -10.59 -10.12 -29.95
N VAL A 574 -10.01 -9.51 -28.89
CA VAL A 574 -8.71 -9.91 -28.37
C VAL A 574 -8.86 -11.24 -27.62
N GLY A 575 -7.94 -12.19 -27.86
CA GLY A 575 -7.95 -13.50 -27.21
C GLY A 575 -8.75 -14.59 -27.93
N MET A 576 -9.47 -14.28 -29.01
CA MET A 576 -9.82 -15.32 -29.99
C MET A 576 -8.54 -15.75 -30.67
N MET A 577 -8.16 -17.00 -30.44
CA MET A 577 -6.95 -17.61 -31.01
C MET A 577 -6.86 -17.35 -32.50
N ASP A 578 -6.14 -16.30 -32.89
CA ASP A 578 -5.51 -16.29 -34.18
C ASP A 578 -4.54 -17.48 -34.24
N ARG A 579 -4.71 -18.36 -35.17
CA ARG A 579 -3.77 -19.47 -35.44
C ARG A 579 -2.35 -18.98 -35.80
N THR A 580 -2.16 -17.67 -35.94
CA THR A 580 -0.87 -17.03 -36.20
C THR A 580 0.18 -17.31 -35.09
N PRO A 581 -0.11 -17.33 -33.75
CA PRO A 581 0.92 -17.70 -32.79
C PRO A 581 1.31 -19.18 -32.87
N LEU A 582 0.41 -20.07 -33.30
CA LEU A 582 0.76 -21.48 -33.50
C LEU A 582 1.69 -21.66 -34.73
N ILE A 583 1.47 -20.89 -35.81
CA ILE A 583 2.35 -20.89 -36.99
C ILE A 583 3.69 -20.23 -36.62
N ALA A 584 3.69 -19.11 -35.91
CA ALA A 584 4.92 -18.46 -35.43
C ALA A 584 5.70 -19.34 -34.45
N ALA A 585 5.03 -20.03 -33.52
CA ALA A 585 5.65 -21.00 -32.61
C ALA A 585 6.19 -22.23 -33.40
N GLY A 586 5.49 -22.68 -34.41
CA GLY A 586 5.95 -23.75 -35.31
C GLY A 586 7.20 -23.35 -36.10
N VAL A 587 7.23 -22.14 -36.66
CA VAL A 587 8.39 -21.59 -37.39
C VAL A 587 9.58 -21.36 -36.44
N ILE A 588 9.36 -20.78 -35.28
CA ILE A 588 10.41 -20.56 -34.26
C ILE A 588 10.94 -21.90 -33.74
N GLY A 589 10.06 -22.86 -33.45
CA GLY A 589 10.41 -24.20 -33.04
C GLY A 589 11.21 -24.94 -34.14
N GLY A 590 10.79 -24.82 -35.41
CA GLY A 590 11.50 -25.37 -36.56
C GLY A 590 12.89 -24.76 -36.75
N LEU A 591 13.01 -23.44 -36.65
CA LEU A 591 14.30 -22.74 -36.68
C LEU A 591 15.21 -23.15 -35.53
N PHE A 592 14.65 -23.34 -34.33
CA PHE A 592 15.41 -23.78 -33.12
C PHE A 592 15.96 -25.19 -33.32
N VAL A 593 15.18 -26.11 -33.90
CA VAL A 593 15.62 -27.47 -34.22
C VAL A 593 16.72 -27.43 -35.26
N VAL A 594 16.61 -26.62 -36.33
CA VAL A 594 17.64 -26.46 -37.35
C VAL A 594 18.95 -25.93 -36.73
N VAL A 595 18.87 -24.95 -35.83
CA VAL A 595 20.06 -24.40 -35.15
C VAL A 595 20.70 -25.48 -34.26
N ILE A 596 19.92 -26.27 -33.54
CA ILE A 596 20.45 -27.36 -32.70
C ILE A 596 21.13 -28.43 -33.55
N VAL A 597 20.51 -28.82 -34.70
CA VAL A 597 21.11 -29.76 -35.63
C VAL A 597 22.43 -29.21 -36.22
N ALA A 598 22.43 -27.95 -36.63
CA ALA A 598 23.62 -27.28 -37.16
C ALA A 598 24.75 -27.22 -36.13
N LEU A 599 24.45 -26.87 -34.90
CA LEU A 599 25.42 -26.86 -33.77
C LEU A 599 25.91 -28.26 -33.45
N SER A 600 25.03 -29.26 -33.48
CA SER A 600 25.41 -30.67 -33.25
C SER A 600 26.36 -31.17 -34.34
N VAL A 601 26.08 -30.86 -35.60
CA VAL A 601 26.96 -31.18 -36.73
C VAL A 601 28.30 -30.44 -36.60
N ALA A 602 28.27 -29.17 -36.25
CA ALA A 602 29.50 -28.38 -36.04
C ALA A 602 30.37 -28.94 -34.93
N VAL A 603 29.75 -29.35 -33.79
CA VAL A 603 30.43 -30.01 -32.68
C VAL A 603 30.97 -31.37 -33.10
N TYR A 604 30.20 -32.13 -33.87
CA TYR A 604 30.64 -33.42 -34.38
C TYR A 604 31.86 -33.28 -35.32
N VAL A 605 31.82 -32.35 -36.28
CA VAL A 605 32.91 -32.04 -37.20
C VAL A 605 34.15 -31.56 -36.42
N ARG A 606 33.93 -30.70 -35.43
CA ARG A 606 34.99 -30.18 -34.58
C ARG A 606 35.65 -31.29 -33.72
N ARG A 607 34.84 -32.19 -33.19
CA ARG A 607 35.36 -33.39 -32.47
C ARG A 607 36.11 -34.32 -33.37
N LYS A 608 35.68 -34.52 -34.62
CA LYS A 608 36.34 -35.33 -35.63
C LYS A 608 37.71 -34.68 -36.05
N THR A 609 37.72 -33.35 -36.19
CA THR A 609 38.92 -32.57 -36.50
C THR A 609 39.90 -32.58 -35.31
N ILE A 610 39.39 -32.51 -34.06
CA ILE A 610 40.24 -32.58 -32.85
C ILE A 610 40.79 -34.01 -32.69
N LYS A 611 40.00 -35.06 -33.00
CA LYS A 611 40.48 -36.44 -33.01
C LYS A 611 41.59 -36.64 -34.07
N LYS A 612 41.41 -36.08 -35.29
CA LYS A 612 42.47 -36.09 -36.31
C LYS A 612 43.72 -35.33 -35.86
N LYS A 613 43.56 -34.14 -35.24
CA LYS A 613 44.69 -33.38 -34.71
C LYS A 613 45.39 -34.08 -33.54
N ARG A 614 44.63 -34.75 -32.67
CA ARG A 614 45.23 -35.57 -31.56
C ARG A 614 45.91 -36.81 -32.09
N ALA A 615 45.36 -37.48 -33.11
CA ALA A 615 46.02 -38.59 -33.76
C ALA A 615 47.34 -38.13 -34.46
N LEU A 616 47.29 -36.96 -35.14
CA LEU A 616 48.46 -36.36 -35.77
C LEU A 616 49.50 -35.90 -34.72
N ARG A 617 49.10 -35.36 -33.58
CA ARG A 617 49.99 -35.01 -32.47
C ARG A 617 50.59 -36.26 -31.83
N ARG A 618 49.81 -37.32 -31.64
CA ARG A 618 50.35 -38.61 -31.15
C ARG A 618 51.34 -39.22 -32.12
N PHE A 619 51.14 -39.05 -33.43
CA PHE A 619 52.08 -39.49 -34.42
C PHE A 619 53.38 -38.66 -34.42
N LEU A 620 53.29 -37.36 -34.21
CA LEU A 620 54.41 -36.42 -34.08
C LEU A 620 55.11 -36.56 -32.73
N GLU A 621 54.42 -36.91 -31.63
CA GLU A 621 54.99 -37.13 -30.30
C GLU A 621 55.72 -38.47 -30.19
N THR A 622 55.47 -39.44 -31.08
CA THR A 622 56.25 -40.71 -31.18
C THR A 622 57.57 -40.53 -31.90
N GLU A 623 57.82 -39.47 -32.67
CA GLU A 623 59.10 -39.19 -33.31
C GLU A 623 60.00 -38.16 -32.60
N LEU A 624 59.52 -37.51 -31.53
CA LEU A 624 60.30 -36.55 -30.76
C LEU A 624 60.27 -36.94 -29.29
N VAL A 625 60.97 -38.03 -28.96
CA VAL A 625 61.32 -38.31 -27.58
C VAL A 625 62.70 -37.74 -27.34
N GLU A 626 62.79 -36.48 -27.02
CA GLU A 626 63.80 -35.98 -26.10
C GLU A 626 63.13 -35.46 -24.87
N PRO A 627 63.39 -35.99 -23.68
CA PRO A 627 62.94 -35.41 -22.46
C PRO A 627 63.68 -34.10 -22.21
N LEU A 628 63.05 -33.01 -22.53
CA LEU A 628 63.40 -31.74 -21.91
C LEU A 628 63.01 -31.85 -20.44
N THR A 629 63.95 -32.39 -19.66
CA THR A 629 63.95 -32.09 -18.24
C THR A 629 64.24 -30.60 -18.11
N PRO A 630 63.37 -29.77 -17.61
CA PRO A 630 63.71 -28.43 -17.24
C PRO A 630 64.63 -28.56 -16.05
N SER A 631 65.89 -28.20 -16.28
CA SER A 631 66.82 -27.95 -15.20
C SER A 631 66.24 -26.98 -14.20
N GLY A 632 65.87 -27.48 -13.04
CA GLY A 632 66.02 -26.86 -11.75
C GLY A 632 65.61 -25.40 -11.54
N THR A 633 64.56 -24.89 -12.01
CA THR A 633 63.80 -23.83 -11.42
C THR A 633 62.36 -24.03 -11.91
N ALA A 634 61.55 -24.58 -11.06
CA ALA A 634 60.10 -24.48 -11.25
C ALA A 634 59.75 -23.01 -11.13
N PRO A 635 59.44 -22.28 -12.26
CA PRO A 635 58.87 -20.98 -12.13
C PRO A 635 57.46 -21.22 -11.68
N ASN A 636 57.19 -20.84 -10.43
CA ASN A 636 55.84 -20.66 -9.93
C ASN A 636 54.89 -21.81 -10.25
N GLN A 637 55.06 -22.94 -9.61
CA GLN A 637 53.88 -23.62 -9.14
C GLN A 637 53.22 -22.65 -8.16
N ALA A 638 52.37 -21.77 -8.71
CA ALA A 638 51.31 -21.18 -7.93
C ALA A 638 50.60 -22.38 -7.32
N GLN A 639 50.92 -22.65 -6.06
CA GLN A 639 50.21 -23.65 -5.30
C GLN A 639 48.75 -23.23 -5.39
N LEU A 640 47.96 -23.95 -6.16
CA LEU A 640 46.52 -23.84 -6.17
C LEU A 640 46.06 -24.11 -4.76
N ARG A 641 45.99 -23.05 -3.96
CA ARG A 641 45.45 -23.13 -2.62
C ARG A 641 43.94 -23.18 -2.75
N ILE A 642 43.35 -24.30 -2.38
CA ILE A 642 41.91 -24.41 -2.28
C ILE A 642 41.50 -23.60 -1.06
N LEU A 643 40.74 -22.51 -1.30
CA LEU A 643 40.20 -21.69 -0.25
C LEU A 643 39.03 -22.41 0.39
N LYS A 644 39.05 -22.51 1.72
CA LYS A 644 37.91 -23.07 2.45
C LYS A 644 36.78 -22.06 2.53
N GLU A 645 35.57 -22.52 2.43
CA GLU A 645 34.37 -21.66 2.51
C GLU A 645 34.30 -20.86 3.82
N THR A 646 34.84 -21.40 4.90
CA THR A 646 34.96 -20.73 6.21
C THR A 646 35.92 -19.54 6.21
N GLU A 647 36.86 -19.47 5.27
CA GLU A 647 37.79 -18.37 5.12
C GLU A 647 37.26 -17.21 4.27
N LEU A 648 36.10 -17.38 3.62
CA LEU A 648 35.55 -16.44 2.66
C LEU A 648 34.34 -15.71 3.25
N LYS A 649 34.39 -14.40 3.29
CA LYS A 649 33.26 -13.57 3.68
C LYS A 649 32.67 -12.84 2.48
N ARG A 650 31.44 -13.15 2.11
CA ARG A 650 30.71 -12.48 1.03
C ARG A 650 30.34 -11.06 1.45
N VAL A 651 30.64 -10.07 0.61
CA VAL A 651 30.39 -8.65 0.92
C VAL A 651 29.28 -8.07 0.03
N LYS A 652 29.34 -8.30 -1.28
CA LYS A 652 28.38 -7.72 -2.23
C LYS A 652 28.25 -8.61 -3.47
N ILE A 653 27.03 -8.69 -4.02
CA ILE A 653 26.78 -9.33 -5.32
C ILE A 653 27.32 -8.43 -6.43
N LEU A 654 28.14 -8.95 -7.31
CA LEU A 654 28.67 -8.27 -8.50
C LEU A 654 27.84 -8.54 -9.75
N GLY A 655 27.25 -9.71 -9.85
CA GLY A 655 26.40 -10.07 -10.97
C GLY A 655 25.80 -11.46 -10.80
N SER A 656 24.70 -11.71 -11.50
CA SER A 656 24.01 -13.00 -11.54
C SER A 656 23.73 -13.36 -13.00
N GLY A 657 24.02 -14.58 -13.38
CA GLY A 657 23.79 -15.10 -14.74
C GLY A 657 23.39 -16.57 -14.73
N ALA A 658 23.25 -17.14 -15.92
CA ALA A 658 22.80 -18.52 -16.10
C ALA A 658 23.67 -19.60 -15.42
N PHE A 659 24.90 -19.27 -15.06
CA PHE A 659 25.87 -20.20 -14.46
C PHE A 659 26.10 -19.96 -12.95
N GLY A 660 25.43 -19.01 -12.35
CA GLY A 660 25.54 -18.70 -10.94
C GLY A 660 25.66 -17.22 -10.62
N THR A 661 25.87 -16.94 -9.36
CA THR A 661 26.00 -15.57 -8.85
C THR A 661 27.44 -15.32 -8.41
N VAL A 662 28.02 -14.23 -8.88
CA VAL A 662 29.39 -13.79 -8.53
C VAL A 662 29.33 -12.78 -7.40
N TYR A 663 30.13 -13.01 -6.39
CA TYR A 663 30.20 -12.15 -5.21
C TYR A 663 31.57 -11.51 -5.07
N LYS A 664 31.60 -10.27 -4.66
CA LYS A 664 32.80 -9.67 -4.08
C LYS A 664 32.93 -10.17 -2.65
N GLY A 665 34.07 -10.74 -2.32
CA GLY A 665 34.34 -11.29 -1.02
C GLY A 665 35.59 -10.73 -0.37
N ILE A 666 35.77 -11.06 0.88
CA ILE A 666 37.01 -10.84 1.64
C ILE A 666 37.51 -12.19 2.09
N TRP A 667 38.76 -12.47 1.80
CA TRP A 667 39.43 -13.67 2.28
C TRP A 667 40.13 -13.36 3.60
N VAL A 668 39.87 -14.16 4.60
CA VAL A 668 40.49 -14.09 5.92
C VAL A 668 41.17 -15.44 6.16
N PRO A 669 42.47 -15.58 5.92
CA PRO A 669 43.18 -16.82 6.15
C PRO A 669 43.13 -17.23 7.63
N GLU A 670 43.06 -18.54 7.86
CA GLU A 670 43.02 -19.12 9.21
C GLU A 670 44.35 -18.79 9.94
N GLY A 671 44.27 -18.04 11.04
CA GLY A 671 45.42 -17.63 11.84
C GLY A 671 46.03 -16.25 11.53
N GLU A 672 45.44 -15.49 10.61
CA GLU A 672 45.89 -14.13 10.30
C GLU A 672 44.80 -13.08 10.49
N THR A 673 45.17 -11.88 10.93
CA THR A 673 44.27 -10.76 11.13
C THR A 673 44.12 -9.86 9.89
N VAL A 674 44.78 -10.21 8.78
CA VAL A 674 44.81 -9.41 7.55
C VAL A 674 43.62 -9.81 6.65
N LYS A 675 42.82 -8.82 6.26
CA LYS A 675 41.71 -8.98 5.33
C LYS A 675 42.21 -8.69 3.90
N ILE A 676 42.14 -9.67 3.03
CA ILE A 676 42.54 -9.53 1.63
C ILE A 676 41.23 -9.43 0.78
N PRO A 677 40.98 -8.31 0.08
CA PRO A 677 39.83 -8.21 -0.80
C PRO A 677 40.04 -9.08 -2.05
N LEU A 678 39.07 -9.90 -2.36
CA LEU A 678 38.98 -10.70 -3.59
C LEU A 678 38.01 -10.04 -4.56
N PRO A 679 38.36 -9.97 -5.85
CA PRO A 679 37.52 -9.39 -6.88
C PRO A 679 36.18 -10.15 -7.10
#